data_bb84cbc70b3bfaf1af8d18864db7809a
#
_entry.id   bb84cbc70b3bfaf1af8d18864db7809a
#
_cell.length_a   1.000
_cell.length_b   1.000
_cell.length_c   1.000
_cell.angle_alpha   90.00
_cell.angle_beta   90.00
_cell.angle_gamma   90.00
#
_symmetry.space_group_name_H-M   'P 1'
#
loop_
_entity.id
_entity.type
_entity.pdbx_description
1 polymer ?
#
loop_
_entity_poly.entity_id
_entity_poly.type
_entity_poly.pdbx_seq_one_letter_code
_entity_poly.pdbx_strand_id
1 'polypeptide(L)'
;MANQRHGRSSRYSAYTGGPDPLAPPVDLREALEQIGQDVMEGSSPRRALSELMRRGTTNMRGADKLAAEANRRRRELLQRNNLDGTLQEVKKLLDEAVLAERKELARALDDDARFNEMRIESLPPSPAKAVQELSDYDWRSQEAREKYEQIKDLLGREMLDQRFSGMKQALENATDEDRQRVNEMLDDLNDLLDKHARGEDTQQDFQDFMDKHGEFFPENPQNIDELLDSLAQRAAAAQRFRNSLSAEQRAELDALAQQAFGSPSLMNALNRLDGHLQAARPGEDWSGSSRFSGDNPMGMGEGTQALADVAELEQLAEALSQSYAGATMDDVDLDMLARQLGEDAAVDAQTLTELERALVNQGFLDRGSDGQWRLSPKAMRQLGQTALRDVAQQLSGRHGERDTRRAGAAGELTGATRPWQFGDTEPWNVTRTLTNAVLRQAGSGVVQRPLRISVDDVEISETETRTQAAVALLVDTSFSMVMENRWLPMKRTALALNHLVSTRFRSDALSIIAFGRYARTVTAAELTGLEGVYEQGTNLHHALALACRHLRRHPSAQPVVLVVTDGEPTAHLEDVDGEGSSVFFDYPPHPRTIAHTVKGFDEVAQLGAQVTIFRLGSDPGLARFIDQVARRVEGRVVVPDLDGLGAAVVGDYLRSRRRR
;
A
#
# COMPACT_ATOMS: atom_id res chain seq x y z
N MET A 1 -29.46 -0.77 41.21
CA MET A 1 -28.65 -1.75 40.47
C MET A 1 -27.41 -1.05 39.97
N ALA A 2 -26.26 -1.33 40.58
CA ALA A 2 -25.00 -0.63 40.36
C ALA A 2 -24.31 -1.19 39.12
N ASN A 3 -23.97 -0.29 38.20
CA ASN A 3 -23.25 -0.57 36.95
C ASN A 3 -21.77 -0.82 37.29
N GLN A 4 -21.33 -2.06 37.35
CA GLN A 4 -19.93 -2.43 37.52
C GLN A 4 -19.18 -2.10 36.20
N ARG A 5 -18.47 -0.97 36.21
CA ARG A 5 -17.44 -0.69 35.22
C ARG A 5 -16.25 -1.61 35.44
N HIS A 6 -16.09 -2.60 34.60
CA HIS A 6 -14.87 -3.42 34.55
C HIS A 6 -13.72 -2.52 34.11
N GLY A 7 -12.91 -2.06 35.08
CA GLY A 7 -11.65 -1.40 34.82
C GLY A 7 -10.70 -2.38 34.12
N ARG A 8 -10.33 -2.10 32.87
CA ARG A 8 -9.23 -2.80 32.20
C ARG A 8 -7.94 -2.45 32.93
N SER A 9 -7.39 -3.39 33.69
CA SER A 9 -6.05 -3.26 34.26
C SER A 9 -5.02 -3.46 33.14
N SER A 10 -4.30 -2.40 32.75
CA SER A 10 -3.16 -2.51 31.84
C SER A 10 -1.95 -2.99 32.64
N ARG A 11 -1.32 -4.08 32.22
CA ARG A 11 -0.03 -4.54 32.75
C ARG A 11 1.05 -4.22 31.71
N TYR A 12 2.09 -3.54 32.15
CA TYR A 12 3.30 -3.38 31.36
C TYR A 12 4.07 -4.70 31.37
N SER A 13 4.35 -5.24 30.19
CA SER A 13 5.28 -6.36 29.99
C SER A 13 6.27 -5.98 28.90
N ALA A 14 7.42 -6.65 28.88
CA ALA A 14 8.36 -6.49 27.76
C ALA A 14 7.65 -6.89 26.45
N TYR A 15 7.84 -6.09 25.38
CA TYR A 15 7.31 -6.40 24.06
C TYR A 15 7.96 -7.69 23.55
N THR A 16 7.16 -8.73 23.31
CA THR A 16 7.65 -10.06 22.90
C THR A 16 7.38 -10.39 21.44
N GLY A 17 7.18 -9.35 20.61
CA GLY A 17 6.81 -9.51 19.21
C GLY A 17 5.28 -9.52 19.00
N GLY A 18 4.82 -8.87 17.96
CA GLY A 18 3.40 -8.69 17.63
C GLY A 18 3.18 -7.28 17.05
N PRO A 19 1.96 -6.89 16.67
CA PRO A 19 1.71 -5.54 16.17
C PRO A 19 2.11 -4.51 17.23
N ASP A 20 2.83 -3.49 16.79
CA ASP A 20 3.24 -2.38 17.65
C ASP A 20 1.99 -1.69 18.23
N PRO A 21 1.83 -1.66 19.56
CA PRO A 21 0.68 -1.02 20.18
C PRO A 21 0.66 0.51 20.00
N LEU A 22 1.76 1.11 19.57
CA LEU A 22 1.90 2.54 19.28
C LEU A 22 1.77 2.86 17.79
N ALA A 23 1.75 1.84 16.92
CA ALA A 23 1.50 2.05 15.50
C ALA A 23 0.11 2.68 15.28
N PRO A 24 -0.01 3.65 14.36
CA PRO A 24 -1.30 4.23 14.04
C PRO A 24 -2.26 3.11 13.59
N PRO A 25 -3.55 3.18 14.00
CA PRO A 25 -4.51 2.16 13.62
C PRO A 25 -4.64 2.12 12.10
N VAL A 26 -4.47 0.94 11.52
CA VAL A 26 -4.61 0.72 10.08
C VAL A 26 -6.06 1.01 9.69
N ASP A 27 -6.28 1.98 8.81
CA ASP A 27 -7.61 2.24 8.25
C ASP A 27 -7.95 1.21 7.16
N LEU A 28 -8.39 0.03 7.63
CA LEU A 28 -8.80 -1.07 6.76
C LEU A 28 -9.94 -0.69 5.82
N ARG A 29 -10.71 0.33 6.18
CA ARG A 29 -11.83 0.78 5.36
C ARG A 29 -11.32 1.58 4.16
N GLU A 30 -10.41 2.53 4.37
CA GLU A 30 -9.76 3.28 3.29
C GLU A 30 -9.00 2.32 2.35
N ALA A 31 -8.23 1.39 2.92
CA ALA A 31 -7.52 0.38 2.17
C ALA A 31 -8.45 -0.50 1.31
N LEU A 32 -9.57 -0.95 1.88
CA LEU A 32 -10.55 -1.75 1.16
C LEU A 32 -11.25 -0.95 0.06
N GLU A 33 -11.55 0.33 0.29
CA GLU A 33 -12.13 1.22 -0.72
C GLU A 33 -11.19 1.40 -1.92
N GLN A 34 -9.90 1.61 -1.67
CA GLN A 34 -8.88 1.72 -2.73
C GLN A 34 -8.71 0.40 -3.49
N ILE A 35 -8.53 -0.73 -2.79
CA ILE A 35 -8.45 -2.07 -3.43
C ILE A 35 -9.74 -2.34 -4.23
N GLY A 36 -10.90 -2.03 -3.66
CA GLY A 36 -12.18 -2.20 -4.32
C GLY A 36 -12.31 -1.37 -5.59
N GLN A 37 -11.79 -0.14 -5.59
CA GLN A 37 -11.76 0.71 -6.78
C GLN A 37 -10.86 0.11 -7.87
N ASP A 38 -9.62 -0.26 -7.54
CA ASP A 38 -8.68 -0.85 -8.49
C ASP A 38 -9.21 -2.17 -9.08
N VAL A 39 -9.88 -3.00 -8.25
CA VAL A 39 -10.52 -4.25 -8.72
C VAL A 39 -11.71 -3.94 -9.63
N MET A 40 -12.51 -2.93 -9.32
CA MET A 40 -13.60 -2.50 -10.19
C MET A 40 -13.10 -1.92 -11.53
N GLU A 41 -11.92 -1.31 -11.53
CA GLU A 41 -11.24 -0.84 -12.75
C GLU A 41 -10.65 -1.99 -13.60
N GLY A 42 -10.63 -3.22 -13.07
CA GLY A 42 -10.22 -4.43 -13.78
C GLY A 42 -8.90 -5.02 -13.31
N SER A 43 -8.32 -4.52 -12.23
CA SER A 43 -7.15 -5.12 -11.62
C SER A 43 -7.52 -6.40 -10.84
N SER A 44 -6.63 -7.39 -10.82
CA SER A 44 -6.80 -8.51 -9.89
C SER A 44 -6.68 -8.03 -8.43
N PRO A 45 -7.37 -8.64 -7.45
CA PRO A 45 -7.27 -8.25 -6.04
C PRO A 45 -5.83 -8.26 -5.51
N ARG A 46 -5.00 -9.21 -5.97
CA ARG A 46 -3.58 -9.28 -5.64
C ARG A 46 -2.80 -8.07 -6.17
N ARG A 47 -3.06 -7.69 -7.42
CA ARG A 47 -2.41 -6.52 -8.03
C ARG A 47 -2.86 -5.24 -7.36
N ALA A 48 -4.16 -5.10 -7.05
CA ALA A 48 -4.71 -3.96 -6.34
C ALA A 48 -4.08 -3.82 -4.93
N LEU A 49 -3.92 -4.93 -4.19
CA LEU A 49 -3.22 -4.94 -2.90
C LEU A 49 -1.75 -4.53 -3.05
N SER A 50 -1.03 -5.11 -4.00
CA SER A 50 0.38 -4.74 -4.26
C SER A 50 0.53 -3.27 -4.63
N GLU A 51 -0.37 -2.74 -5.44
CA GLU A 51 -0.38 -1.33 -5.83
C GLU A 51 -0.70 -0.41 -4.65
N LEU A 52 -1.62 -0.81 -3.77
CA LEU A 52 -1.90 -0.10 -2.53
C LEU A 52 -0.66 -0.04 -1.62
N MET A 53 0.05 -1.16 -1.44
CA MET A 53 1.27 -1.21 -0.63
C MET A 53 2.39 -0.32 -1.22
N ARG A 54 2.49 -0.24 -2.53
CA ARG A 54 3.45 0.64 -3.22
C ARG A 54 3.11 2.11 -3.07
N ARG A 55 1.85 2.51 -3.26
CA ARG A 55 1.39 3.90 -3.16
C ARG A 55 1.22 4.37 -1.71
N GLY A 56 0.81 3.48 -0.82
CA GLY A 56 0.35 3.81 0.54
C GLY A 56 -1.06 4.37 0.57
N THR A 57 -1.45 4.88 1.73
CA THR A 57 -2.74 5.56 1.95
C THR A 57 -2.52 7.05 2.24
N THR A 58 -3.60 7.79 2.53
CA THR A 58 -3.53 9.23 2.87
C THR A 58 -2.64 9.48 4.10
N ASN A 59 -2.64 8.55 5.07
CA ASN A 59 -1.96 8.70 6.35
C ASN A 59 -0.70 7.83 6.49
N MET A 60 -0.28 7.11 5.44
CA MET A 60 0.80 6.14 5.48
C MET A 60 1.59 6.18 4.16
N ARG A 61 2.90 6.32 4.26
CA ARG A 61 3.78 6.27 3.08
C ARG A 61 3.84 4.84 2.54
N GLY A 62 3.69 4.69 1.22
CA GLY A 62 3.89 3.40 0.57
C GLY A 62 5.37 3.14 0.24
N ALA A 63 5.66 1.90 -0.15
CA ALA A 63 7.01 1.44 -0.45
C ALA A 63 7.73 2.34 -1.50
N ASP A 64 7.03 2.81 -2.54
CA ASP A 64 7.60 3.69 -3.57
C ASP A 64 8.07 5.03 -2.99
N LYS A 65 7.34 5.61 -2.02
CA LYS A 65 7.74 6.85 -1.36
C LYS A 65 8.95 6.64 -0.45
N LEU A 66 8.96 5.55 0.31
CA LEU A 66 10.08 5.19 1.17
C LEU A 66 11.36 4.95 0.34
N ALA A 67 11.26 4.21 -0.77
CA ALA A 67 12.37 4.01 -1.70
C ALA A 67 12.87 5.33 -2.31
N ALA A 68 11.95 6.24 -2.67
CA ALA A 68 12.31 7.56 -3.19
C ALA A 68 13.03 8.42 -2.14
N GLU A 69 12.63 8.33 -0.86
CA GLU A 69 13.29 9.01 0.26
C GLU A 69 14.69 8.45 0.51
N ALA A 70 14.87 7.13 0.51
CA ALA A 70 16.18 6.49 0.60
C ALA A 70 17.12 6.96 -0.52
N ASN A 71 16.64 6.94 -1.76
CA ASN A 71 17.40 7.42 -2.92
C ASN A 71 17.70 8.92 -2.87
N ARG A 72 16.81 9.74 -2.30
CA ARG A 72 17.04 11.18 -2.12
C ARG A 72 18.15 11.39 -1.09
N ARG A 73 18.06 10.76 0.09
CA ARG A 73 19.06 10.87 1.15
C ARG A 73 20.44 10.40 0.66
N ARG A 74 20.48 9.27 -0.08
CA ARG A 74 21.73 8.79 -0.71
C ARG A 74 22.35 9.84 -1.61
N ARG A 75 21.55 10.48 -2.49
CA ARG A 75 22.04 11.56 -3.37
C ARG A 75 22.52 12.78 -2.59
N GLU A 76 21.82 13.17 -1.54
CA GLU A 76 22.21 14.29 -0.67
C GLU A 76 23.57 14.03 0.00
N LEU A 77 23.82 12.81 0.51
CA LEU A 77 25.13 12.44 1.07
C LEU A 77 26.25 12.56 0.03
N LEU A 78 26.04 12.06 -1.18
CA LEU A 78 27.05 12.10 -2.25
C LEU A 78 27.30 13.49 -2.80
N GLN A 79 26.28 14.34 -2.86
CA GLN A 79 26.36 15.68 -3.43
C GLN A 79 26.84 16.76 -2.44
N ARG A 80 26.69 16.51 -1.13
CA ARG A 80 27.04 17.46 -0.10
C ARG A 80 28.50 17.37 0.33
N ASN A 81 29.07 16.18 0.26
CA ASN A 81 30.34 15.85 0.89
C ASN A 81 31.44 15.55 -0.14
N ASN A 82 32.71 15.68 0.28
CA ASN A 82 33.90 15.20 -0.42
C ASN A 82 34.80 14.40 0.55
N LEU A 83 35.78 13.66 -0.02
CA LEU A 83 36.63 12.73 0.74
C LEU A 83 38.03 13.32 1.03
N ASP A 84 38.21 14.63 0.96
CA ASP A 84 39.52 15.30 1.10
C ASP A 84 39.86 15.73 2.53
N GLY A 85 38.96 15.52 3.48
CA GLY A 85 39.07 16.09 4.83
C GLY A 85 40.37 15.79 5.52
N THR A 86 40.80 14.53 5.57
CA THR A 86 42.08 14.13 6.19
C THR A 86 43.29 14.79 5.51
N LEU A 87 43.30 14.85 4.16
CA LEU A 87 44.39 15.50 3.44
C LEU A 87 44.44 17.01 3.70
N GLN A 88 43.27 17.68 3.78
CA GLN A 88 43.19 19.09 4.11
C GLN A 88 43.65 19.37 5.54
N GLU A 89 43.29 18.51 6.50
CA GLU A 89 43.71 18.66 7.90
C GLU A 89 45.20 18.44 8.06
N VAL A 90 45.79 17.41 7.43
CA VAL A 90 47.22 17.17 7.37
C VAL A 90 47.97 18.38 6.78
N LYS A 91 47.48 18.90 5.64
CA LYS A 91 48.06 20.07 5.00
C LYS A 91 48.03 21.30 5.91
N LYS A 92 46.91 21.54 6.59
CA LYS A 92 46.77 22.65 7.54
C LYS A 92 47.78 22.54 8.70
N LEU A 93 47.90 21.35 9.32
CA LEU A 93 48.87 21.11 10.41
C LEU A 93 50.32 21.27 9.92
N LEU A 94 50.60 20.82 8.70
CA LEU A 94 51.93 20.96 8.10
C LEU A 94 52.24 22.45 7.83
N ASP A 95 51.31 23.21 7.27
CA ASP A 95 51.49 24.64 7.03
C ASP A 95 51.69 25.42 8.36
N GLU A 96 50.95 25.05 9.43
CA GLU A 96 51.16 25.60 10.78
C GLU A 96 52.53 25.26 11.35
N ALA A 97 52.98 23.99 11.22
CA ALA A 97 54.32 23.55 11.68
C ALA A 97 55.43 24.32 10.95
N VAL A 98 55.34 24.39 9.60
CA VAL A 98 56.31 25.10 8.78
C VAL A 98 56.32 26.60 9.12
N LEU A 99 55.17 27.22 9.39
CA LEU A 99 55.10 28.62 9.78
C LEU A 99 55.71 28.87 11.14
N ALA A 100 55.48 27.99 12.12
CA ALA A 100 56.07 28.09 13.46
C ALA A 100 57.61 27.97 13.39
N GLU A 101 58.12 26.98 12.63
CA GLU A 101 59.56 26.79 12.44
C GLU A 101 60.21 27.96 11.72
N ARG A 102 59.63 28.50 10.64
CA ARG A 102 60.13 29.69 9.94
C ARG A 102 60.25 30.90 10.85
N LYS A 103 59.29 31.09 11.77
CA LYS A 103 59.38 32.20 12.75
C LYS A 103 60.59 32.06 13.67
N GLU A 104 60.93 30.83 14.10
CA GLU A 104 62.05 30.59 14.97
C GLU A 104 63.39 30.66 14.22
N LEU A 105 63.45 30.10 12.99
CA LEU A 105 64.62 30.20 12.13
C LEU A 105 64.95 31.66 11.75
N ALA A 106 63.93 32.51 11.52
CA ALA A 106 64.15 33.94 11.21
C ALA A 106 64.73 34.73 12.39
N ARG A 107 64.62 34.23 13.61
CA ARG A 107 65.20 34.81 14.83
C ARG A 107 66.64 34.35 15.04
N ALA A 108 67.02 33.19 14.51
CA ALA A 108 68.35 32.60 14.64
C ALA A 108 69.29 33.19 13.57
N LEU A 109 70.55 33.46 13.97
CA LEU A 109 71.57 34.05 13.12
C LEU A 109 72.70 33.11 12.72
N ASP A 110 72.52 31.81 13.01
CA ASP A 110 73.51 30.78 12.73
C ASP A 110 73.38 30.15 11.34
N ASP A 111 74.45 29.50 10.86
CA ASP A 111 74.46 28.88 9.53
C ASP A 111 73.53 27.65 9.43
N ASP A 112 73.33 26.95 10.54
CA ASP A 112 72.37 25.80 10.60
C ASP A 112 70.94 26.29 10.41
N ALA A 113 70.57 27.45 10.95
CA ALA A 113 69.27 28.06 10.72
C ALA A 113 69.04 28.39 9.22
N ARG A 114 70.03 28.89 8.54
CA ARG A 114 69.98 29.21 7.09
C ARG A 114 69.87 27.93 6.25
N PHE A 115 70.56 26.87 6.61
CA PHE A 115 70.43 25.59 5.94
C PHE A 115 69.01 25.01 6.12
N ASN A 116 68.48 25.07 7.34
CA ASN A 116 67.14 24.60 7.65
C ASN A 116 66.08 25.46 6.97
N GLU A 117 66.25 26.77 6.86
CA GLU A 117 65.37 27.66 6.11
C GLU A 117 65.29 27.26 4.63
N MET A 118 66.43 27.00 3.98
CA MET A 118 66.49 26.51 2.61
C MET A 118 65.85 25.15 2.44
N ARG A 119 65.99 24.24 3.41
CA ARG A 119 65.35 22.92 3.41
C ARG A 119 63.83 23.02 3.48
N ILE A 120 63.29 23.92 4.33
CA ILE A 120 61.85 24.18 4.41
C ILE A 120 61.31 24.88 3.16
N GLU A 121 62.07 25.76 2.50
CA GLU A 121 61.67 26.40 1.25
C GLU A 121 61.60 25.42 0.06
N SER A 122 62.40 24.36 0.09
CA SER A 122 62.47 23.33 -0.95
C SER A 122 61.45 22.21 -0.78
N LEU A 123 60.57 22.29 0.22
CA LEU A 123 59.56 21.23 0.47
C LEU A 123 58.63 21.06 -0.76
N PRO A 124 58.37 19.82 -1.13
CA PRO A 124 57.47 19.52 -2.24
C PRO A 124 56.01 19.93 -1.91
N PRO A 125 55.22 20.27 -2.93
CA PRO A 125 53.82 20.66 -2.72
C PRO A 125 52.90 19.51 -2.26
N SER A 126 53.34 18.26 -2.36
CA SER A 126 52.65 17.08 -1.88
C SER A 126 52.82 16.96 -0.35
N PRO A 127 51.71 16.97 0.43
CA PRO A 127 51.76 16.83 1.89
C PRO A 127 52.51 15.57 2.34
N ALA A 128 52.30 14.43 1.69
CA ALA A 128 52.95 13.18 2.03
C ALA A 128 54.47 13.25 1.83
N LYS A 129 54.92 13.80 0.72
CA LYS A 129 56.37 13.95 0.46
C LYS A 129 57.01 14.97 1.41
N ALA A 130 56.31 16.06 1.71
CA ALA A 130 56.77 17.06 2.66
C ALA A 130 56.87 16.47 4.08
N VAL A 131 55.88 15.71 4.53
CA VAL A 131 55.93 14.97 5.82
C VAL A 131 57.11 13.97 5.83
N GLN A 132 57.38 13.30 4.70
CA GLN A 132 58.47 12.37 4.55
C GLN A 132 59.85 13.06 4.68
N GLU A 133 60.03 14.21 3.97
CA GLU A 133 61.27 14.96 4.05
C GLU A 133 61.54 15.56 5.44
N LEU A 134 60.50 15.81 6.20
CA LEU A 134 60.54 16.32 7.56
C LEU A 134 60.64 15.20 8.62
N SER A 135 60.65 13.93 8.26
CA SER A 135 60.72 12.83 9.21
C SER A 135 62.01 12.83 10.02
N ASP A 136 63.16 13.22 9.40
CA ASP A 136 64.45 13.32 10.00
C ASP A 136 64.90 14.78 10.23
N TYR A 137 63.89 15.70 10.27
CA TYR A 137 64.15 17.12 10.48
C TYR A 137 64.26 17.42 11.98
N ASP A 138 65.35 18.12 12.36
CA ASP A 138 65.54 18.56 13.75
C ASP A 138 64.85 19.90 14.00
N TRP A 139 63.68 19.83 14.57
CA TRP A 139 62.80 20.99 14.81
C TRP A 139 63.41 21.88 15.91
N ARG A 140 63.62 23.15 15.60
CA ARG A 140 64.04 24.16 16.59
C ARG A 140 62.84 24.71 17.37
N SER A 141 61.70 24.87 16.72
CA SER A 141 60.47 25.31 17.36
C SER A 141 59.78 24.13 18.03
N GLN A 142 59.51 24.23 19.33
CA GLN A 142 58.72 23.24 20.07
C GLN A 142 57.29 23.16 19.52
N GLU A 143 56.71 24.32 19.18
CA GLU A 143 55.39 24.39 18.59
C GLU A 143 55.32 23.67 17.22
N ALA A 144 56.34 23.85 16.37
CA ALA A 144 56.43 23.18 15.08
C ALA A 144 56.54 21.64 15.23
N ARG A 145 57.36 21.18 16.20
CA ARG A 145 57.49 19.77 16.52
C ARG A 145 56.19 19.14 16.99
N GLU A 146 55.49 19.83 17.91
CA GLU A 146 54.20 19.38 18.43
C GLU A 146 53.13 19.28 17.28
N LYS A 147 53.10 20.26 16.36
CA LYS A 147 52.23 20.22 15.21
C LYS A 147 52.54 19.08 14.25
N TYR A 148 53.83 18.80 14.03
CA TYR A 148 54.23 17.67 13.20
C TYR A 148 53.89 16.32 13.83
N GLU A 149 54.05 16.18 15.13
CA GLU A 149 53.64 14.98 15.86
C GLU A 149 52.12 14.79 15.84
N GLN A 150 51.36 15.90 15.91
CA GLN A 150 49.88 15.87 15.73
C GLN A 150 49.46 15.28 14.37
N ILE A 151 50.24 15.47 13.29
CA ILE A 151 49.96 14.84 12.00
C ILE A 151 49.99 13.31 12.09
N LYS A 152 51.02 12.75 12.74
CA LYS A 152 51.15 11.32 12.90
C LYS A 152 50.01 10.74 13.74
N ASP A 153 49.67 11.42 14.82
CA ASP A 153 48.58 11.02 15.71
C ASP A 153 47.22 11.09 15.00
N LEU A 154 46.98 12.13 14.18
CA LEU A 154 45.78 12.27 13.39
C LEU A 154 45.59 11.08 12.43
N LEU A 155 46.63 10.77 11.66
CA LEU A 155 46.58 9.69 10.68
C LEU A 155 46.37 8.33 11.35
N GLY A 156 46.99 8.07 12.49
CA GLY A 156 46.78 6.86 13.28
C GLY A 156 45.32 6.72 13.74
N ARG A 157 44.78 7.80 14.30
CA ARG A 157 43.39 7.84 14.76
C ARG A 157 42.38 7.66 13.63
N GLU A 158 42.59 8.32 12.50
CA GLU A 158 41.71 8.20 11.32
C GLU A 158 41.69 6.79 10.73
N MET A 159 42.85 6.12 10.68
CA MET A 159 42.95 4.73 10.21
C MET A 159 42.29 3.73 11.14
N LEU A 160 42.38 3.92 12.45
CA LEU A 160 41.67 3.10 13.44
C LEU A 160 40.15 3.38 13.38
N ASP A 161 39.75 4.64 13.24
CA ASP A 161 38.36 5.03 13.14
C ASP A 161 37.66 4.47 11.88
N GLN A 162 38.42 4.22 10.81
CA GLN A 162 37.91 3.51 9.64
C GLN A 162 37.45 2.07 9.95
N ARG A 163 38.13 1.37 10.87
CA ARG A 163 37.83 -0.03 11.23
C ARG A 163 36.91 -0.14 12.44
N PHE A 164 37.07 0.78 13.39
CA PHE A 164 36.36 0.76 14.67
C PHE A 164 35.71 2.11 14.92
N SER A 165 34.38 2.13 14.99
CA SER A 165 33.61 3.36 15.13
C SER A 165 33.93 4.11 16.42
N GLY A 166 34.13 5.43 16.31
CA GLY A 166 34.38 6.28 17.48
C GLY A 166 35.80 6.28 17.99
N MET A 167 36.74 5.53 17.37
CA MET A 167 38.15 5.47 17.80
C MET A 167 38.85 6.81 17.69
N LYS A 168 38.51 7.66 16.74
CA LYS A 168 39.04 9.02 16.61
C LYS A 168 38.82 9.84 17.88
N GLN A 169 37.61 9.78 18.43
CA GLN A 169 37.26 10.46 19.67
C GLN A 169 37.88 9.80 20.91
N ALA A 170 37.83 8.47 20.98
CA ALA A 170 38.38 7.73 22.11
C ALA A 170 39.90 7.94 22.26
N LEU A 171 40.62 8.12 21.16
CA LEU A 171 42.05 8.32 21.13
C LEU A 171 42.49 9.80 21.04
N GLU A 172 41.59 10.77 21.16
CA GLU A 172 41.94 12.20 21.05
C GLU A 172 42.95 12.67 22.10
N ASN A 173 42.94 12.05 23.29
CA ASN A 173 43.89 12.31 24.37
C ASN A 173 44.59 11.01 24.82
N ALA A 174 44.80 10.07 23.89
CA ALA A 174 45.31 8.74 24.21
C ALA A 174 46.77 8.77 24.73
N THR A 175 47.00 8.03 25.77
CA THR A 175 48.33 7.75 26.33
C THR A 175 49.01 6.61 25.57
N ASP A 176 50.31 6.39 25.83
CA ASP A 176 51.01 5.23 25.27
C ASP A 176 50.42 3.90 25.77
N GLU A 177 49.81 3.89 26.97
CA GLU A 177 49.11 2.74 27.52
C GLU A 177 47.81 2.44 26.72
N ASP A 178 47.11 3.48 26.27
CA ASP A 178 45.90 3.32 25.44
C ASP A 178 46.23 2.75 24.05
N ARG A 179 47.34 3.20 23.46
CA ARG A 179 47.87 2.66 22.20
C ARG A 179 48.26 1.19 22.32
N GLN A 180 48.85 0.81 23.45
CA GLN A 180 49.19 -0.56 23.74
C GLN A 180 47.96 -1.46 23.87
N ARG A 181 46.90 -0.98 24.55
CA ARG A 181 45.60 -1.70 24.62
C ARG A 181 44.95 -1.93 23.26
N VAL A 182 45.03 -0.95 22.35
CA VAL A 182 44.53 -1.12 20.97
C VAL A 182 45.32 -2.20 20.22
N ASN A 183 46.63 -2.23 20.34
CA ASN A 183 47.45 -3.27 19.72
C ASN A 183 47.13 -4.67 20.30
N GLU A 184 46.97 -4.79 21.62
CA GLU A 184 46.57 -6.04 22.27
C GLU A 184 45.16 -6.49 21.79
N MET A 185 44.23 -5.56 21.66
CA MET A 185 42.90 -5.86 21.15
C MET A 185 42.96 -6.39 19.71
N LEU A 186 43.78 -5.78 18.83
CA LEU A 186 43.93 -6.24 17.45
C LEU A 186 44.58 -7.61 17.33
N ASP A 187 45.58 -7.89 18.17
CA ASP A 187 46.23 -9.19 18.19
C ASP A 187 45.28 -10.28 18.69
N ASP A 188 44.59 -10.03 19.82
CA ASP A 188 43.59 -10.95 20.37
C ASP A 188 42.42 -11.18 19.40
N LEU A 189 41.95 -10.12 18.68
CA LEU A 189 40.91 -10.23 17.65
C LEU A 189 41.38 -11.12 16.48
N ASN A 190 42.58 -10.88 15.95
CA ASN A 190 43.14 -11.71 14.88
C ASN A 190 43.29 -13.17 15.30
N ASP A 191 43.69 -13.44 16.55
CA ASP A 191 43.81 -14.80 17.06
C ASP A 191 42.44 -15.47 17.24
N LEU A 192 41.41 -14.73 17.67
CA LEU A 192 40.02 -15.20 17.72
C LEU A 192 39.49 -15.56 16.32
N LEU A 193 39.77 -14.70 15.33
CA LEU A 193 39.34 -14.93 13.94
C LEU A 193 40.09 -16.08 13.28
N ASP A 194 41.38 -16.31 13.63
CA ASP A 194 42.13 -17.48 13.18
C ASP A 194 41.57 -18.80 13.76
N LYS A 195 41.12 -18.79 15.03
CA LYS A 195 40.40 -19.93 15.61
C LYS A 195 39.08 -20.17 14.91
N HIS A 196 38.32 -19.12 14.68
CA HIS A 196 37.03 -19.19 13.98
C HIS A 196 37.20 -19.76 12.57
N ALA A 197 38.19 -19.30 11.80
CA ALA A 197 38.45 -19.80 10.44
C ALA A 197 38.82 -21.30 10.43
N ARG A 198 39.35 -21.84 11.53
CA ARG A 198 39.64 -23.29 11.70
C ARG A 198 38.48 -24.06 12.31
N GLY A 199 37.40 -23.39 12.75
CA GLY A 199 36.27 -24.01 13.45
C GLY A 199 36.64 -24.49 14.87
N GLU A 200 37.64 -23.86 15.51
CA GLU A 200 38.15 -24.19 16.85
C GLU A 200 37.63 -23.22 17.93
N ASP A 201 36.92 -22.15 17.52
CA ASP A 201 36.36 -21.14 18.41
C ASP A 201 35.17 -21.66 19.23
N THR A 202 35.04 -21.14 20.44
CA THR A 202 33.91 -21.41 21.32
C THR A 202 33.19 -20.11 21.69
N GLN A 203 31.96 -20.21 22.14
CA GLN A 203 31.23 -19.05 22.69
C GLN A 203 31.96 -18.46 23.91
N GLN A 204 32.77 -19.27 24.63
CA GLN A 204 33.58 -18.81 25.74
C GLN A 204 34.75 -17.94 25.26
N ASP A 205 35.45 -18.33 24.18
CA ASP A 205 36.54 -17.52 23.61
C ASP A 205 36.02 -16.13 23.18
N PHE A 206 34.82 -16.07 22.61
CA PHE A 206 34.17 -14.80 22.26
C PHE A 206 33.83 -13.97 23.49
N GLN A 207 33.27 -14.59 24.55
CA GLN A 207 32.93 -13.89 25.80
C GLN A 207 34.20 -13.36 26.49
N ASP A 208 35.25 -14.15 26.58
CA ASP A 208 36.53 -13.73 27.17
C ASP A 208 37.14 -12.55 26.39
N PHE A 209 37.03 -12.55 25.07
CA PHE A 209 37.41 -11.42 24.22
C PHE A 209 36.58 -10.16 24.50
N MET A 210 35.27 -10.29 24.55
CA MET A 210 34.35 -9.15 24.81
C MET A 210 34.48 -8.60 26.24
N ASP A 211 34.72 -9.48 27.24
CA ASP A 211 34.99 -9.05 28.63
C ASP A 211 36.27 -8.22 28.74
N LYS A 212 37.27 -8.50 27.91
CA LYS A 212 38.57 -7.79 27.91
C LYS A 212 38.54 -6.52 27.04
N HIS A 213 37.85 -6.56 25.90
CA HIS A 213 37.94 -5.55 24.84
C HIS A 213 36.60 -4.93 24.41
N GLY A 214 35.49 -5.24 25.09
CA GLY A 214 34.15 -4.79 24.73
C GLY A 214 33.99 -3.27 24.66
N GLU A 215 34.86 -2.50 25.35
CA GLU A 215 34.87 -1.04 25.28
C GLU A 215 35.11 -0.49 23.86
N PHE A 216 35.77 -1.26 22.99
CA PHE A 216 36.05 -0.90 21.59
C PHE A 216 34.93 -1.24 20.63
N PHE A 217 33.88 -1.94 21.10
CA PHE A 217 32.74 -2.41 20.31
C PHE A 217 31.42 -1.89 20.88
N PRO A 218 31.09 -0.61 20.63
CA PRO A 218 29.88 0.02 21.18
C PRO A 218 28.58 -0.64 20.72
N GLU A 219 28.61 -1.38 19.61
CA GLU A 219 27.48 -2.12 19.06
C GLU A 219 27.11 -3.36 19.88
N ASN A 220 28.00 -3.78 20.80
CA ASN A 220 27.84 -4.88 21.74
C ASN A 220 27.34 -6.19 21.09
N PRO A 221 28.05 -6.76 20.12
CA PRO A 221 27.69 -7.99 19.44
C PRO A 221 27.51 -9.14 20.45
N GLN A 222 26.55 -10.02 20.21
CA GLN A 222 26.20 -11.10 21.12
C GLN A 222 26.93 -12.43 20.79
N ASN A 223 27.50 -12.51 19.61
CA ASN A 223 28.24 -13.67 19.11
C ASN A 223 29.30 -13.25 18.07
N ILE A 224 30.15 -14.19 17.69
CA ILE A 224 31.23 -13.93 16.73
C ILE A 224 30.71 -13.59 15.33
N ASP A 225 29.56 -14.14 14.93
CA ASP A 225 28.99 -13.87 13.61
C ASP A 225 28.52 -12.42 13.52
N GLU A 226 27.84 -11.88 14.55
CA GLU A 226 27.46 -10.47 14.62
C GLU A 226 28.68 -9.54 14.62
N LEU A 227 29.74 -9.91 15.34
CA LEU A 227 30.99 -9.17 15.32
C LEU A 227 31.61 -9.16 13.92
N LEU A 228 31.65 -10.32 13.25
CA LEU A 228 32.19 -10.46 11.90
C LEU A 228 31.35 -9.66 10.89
N ASP A 229 30.01 -9.69 10.99
CA ASP A 229 29.12 -8.93 10.10
C ASP A 229 29.37 -7.43 10.22
N SER A 230 29.41 -6.91 11.45
CA SER A 230 29.68 -5.50 11.73
C SER A 230 31.04 -5.04 11.22
N LEU A 231 32.10 -5.80 11.56
CA LEU A 231 33.46 -5.48 11.13
C LEU A 231 33.65 -5.61 9.60
N ALA A 232 33.05 -6.62 8.97
CA ALA A 232 33.14 -6.82 7.53
C ALA A 232 32.43 -5.73 6.73
N GLN A 233 31.23 -5.32 7.15
CA GLN A 233 30.52 -4.19 6.56
C GLN A 233 31.36 -2.91 6.61
N ARG A 234 31.98 -2.65 7.76
CA ARG A 234 32.78 -1.46 7.95
C ARG A 234 34.10 -1.53 7.16
N ALA A 235 34.77 -2.70 7.13
CA ALA A 235 35.96 -2.91 6.31
C ALA A 235 35.67 -2.81 4.82
N ALA A 236 34.52 -3.34 4.34
CA ALA A 236 34.09 -3.17 2.97
C ALA A 236 33.79 -1.68 2.66
N ALA A 237 33.17 -0.94 3.57
CA ALA A 237 32.97 0.49 3.43
C ALA A 237 34.29 1.26 3.39
N ALA A 238 35.29 0.89 4.20
CA ALA A 238 36.65 1.45 4.15
C ALA A 238 37.34 1.15 2.81
N GLN A 239 37.17 -0.05 2.28
CA GLN A 239 37.68 -0.40 0.95
C GLN A 239 37.00 0.40 -0.14
N ARG A 240 35.68 0.59 -0.07
CA ARG A 240 34.93 1.46 -1.00
C ARG A 240 35.34 2.92 -0.89
N PHE A 241 35.65 3.41 0.32
CA PHE A 241 36.23 4.74 0.52
C PHE A 241 37.52 4.87 -0.30
N ARG A 242 38.44 3.93 -0.15
CA ARG A 242 39.70 3.89 -0.87
C ARG A 242 39.48 3.81 -2.40
N ASN A 243 38.51 3.00 -2.86
CA ASN A 243 38.15 2.88 -4.27
C ASN A 243 37.53 4.16 -4.84
N SER A 244 36.89 4.96 -3.98
CA SER A 244 36.22 6.23 -4.35
C SER A 244 37.17 7.41 -4.48
N LEU A 245 38.40 7.31 -3.94
CA LEU A 245 39.44 8.31 -4.06
C LEU A 245 40.04 8.33 -5.47
N SER A 246 40.51 9.50 -5.91
CA SER A 246 41.36 9.60 -7.10
C SER A 246 42.68 8.84 -6.90
N ALA A 247 43.37 8.50 -8.01
CA ALA A 247 44.66 7.82 -7.93
C ALA A 247 45.70 8.65 -7.16
N GLU A 248 45.65 9.98 -7.27
CA GLU A 248 46.52 10.91 -6.58
C GLU A 248 46.25 10.94 -5.07
N GLN A 249 44.97 11.12 -4.69
CA GLN A 249 44.55 11.11 -3.28
C GLN A 249 44.89 9.78 -2.58
N ARG A 250 44.67 8.65 -3.28
CA ARG A 250 45.01 7.32 -2.75
C ARG A 250 46.51 7.16 -2.50
N ALA A 251 47.33 7.55 -3.50
CA ALA A 251 48.77 7.48 -3.36
C ALA A 251 49.29 8.38 -2.23
N GLU A 252 48.68 9.57 -2.08
CA GLU A 252 49.00 10.50 -1.01
C GLU A 252 48.67 9.93 0.37
N LEU A 253 47.46 9.39 0.56
CA LEU A 253 47.05 8.76 1.84
C LEU A 253 47.87 7.50 2.14
N ASP A 254 48.17 6.67 1.15
CA ASP A 254 48.98 5.47 1.34
C ASP A 254 50.41 5.83 1.79
N ALA A 255 50.99 6.87 1.21
CA ALA A 255 52.31 7.35 1.62
C ALA A 255 52.32 7.96 3.04
N LEU A 256 51.26 8.72 3.39
CA LEU A 256 51.08 9.26 4.74
C LEU A 256 50.87 8.14 5.77
N ALA A 257 50.05 7.13 5.45
CA ALA A 257 49.78 5.99 6.30
C ALA A 257 51.07 5.21 6.66
N GLN A 258 51.94 5.01 5.69
CA GLN A 258 53.25 4.34 5.93
C GLN A 258 54.12 5.10 6.92
N GLN A 259 54.00 6.42 7.00
CA GLN A 259 54.79 7.26 7.89
C GLN A 259 54.18 7.43 9.28
N ALA A 260 52.86 7.37 9.37
CA ALA A 260 52.15 7.59 10.63
C ALA A 260 52.46 6.54 11.70
N PHE A 261 52.65 5.31 11.27
CA PHE A 261 52.73 4.21 12.22
C PHE A 261 54.09 3.85 12.75
N GLY A 262 55.20 4.38 12.30
CA GLY A 262 56.55 4.08 12.86
C GLY A 262 56.80 2.60 13.31
N SER A 263 55.72 1.82 13.39
CA SER A 263 55.64 0.42 13.82
C SER A 263 54.96 -0.42 12.73
N PRO A 264 55.72 -1.26 12.02
CA PRO A 264 55.19 -2.17 11.00
C PRO A 264 54.16 -3.18 11.55
N SER A 265 54.14 -3.41 12.88
CA SER A 265 53.26 -4.40 13.51
C SER A 265 51.79 -4.05 13.39
N LEU A 266 51.38 -2.79 13.61
CA LEU A 266 49.98 -2.36 13.52
C LEU A 266 49.42 -2.49 12.10
N MET A 267 50.22 -2.08 11.09
CA MET A 267 49.82 -2.25 9.69
C MET A 267 49.63 -3.71 9.30
N ASN A 268 50.49 -4.58 9.78
CA ASN A 268 50.38 -6.01 9.54
C ASN A 268 49.15 -6.61 10.24
N ALA A 269 48.82 -6.17 11.46
CA ALA A 269 47.65 -6.61 12.19
C ALA A 269 46.35 -6.19 11.48
N LEU A 270 46.25 -4.93 10.98
CA LEU A 270 45.11 -4.43 10.21
C LEU A 270 44.97 -5.15 8.86
N ASN A 271 46.07 -5.40 8.15
CA ASN A 271 45.99 -6.13 6.87
C ASN A 271 45.57 -7.59 7.07
N ARG A 272 46.00 -8.24 8.19
CA ARG A 272 45.56 -9.59 8.56
C ARG A 272 44.09 -9.61 8.89
N LEU A 273 43.60 -8.62 9.65
CA LEU A 273 42.16 -8.43 9.93
C LEU A 273 41.35 -8.30 8.66
N ASP A 274 41.71 -7.38 7.74
CA ASP A 274 41.03 -7.19 6.48
C ASP A 274 40.99 -8.49 5.65
N GLY A 275 42.05 -9.30 5.67
CA GLY A 275 42.11 -10.61 5.03
C GLY A 275 41.13 -11.63 5.63
N HIS A 276 41.01 -11.69 6.96
CA HIS A 276 40.04 -12.56 7.64
C HIS A 276 38.62 -12.17 7.35
N LEU A 277 38.29 -10.85 7.41
CA LEU A 277 36.96 -10.34 7.15
C LEU A 277 36.51 -10.59 5.71
N GLN A 278 37.39 -10.38 4.73
CA GLN A 278 37.11 -10.66 3.32
C GLN A 278 36.88 -12.15 3.06
N ALA A 279 37.66 -13.04 3.73
CA ALA A 279 37.49 -14.47 3.62
C ALA A 279 36.19 -14.96 4.29
N ALA A 280 35.82 -14.39 5.44
CA ALA A 280 34.65 -14.78 6.20
C ALA A 280 33.34 -14.25 5.57
N ARG A 281 33.35 -13.06 4.96
CA ARG A 281 32.17 -12.40 4.36
C ARG A 281 32.44 -11.97 2.91
N PRO A 282 32.62 -12.89 1.97
CA PRO A 282 32.88 -12.55 0.55
C PRO A 282 31.69 -11.94 -0.17
N GLY A 283 30.48 -11.99 0.42
CA GLY A 283 29.25 -11.40 -0.12
C GLY A 283 29.12 -9.89 0.05
N GLU A 284 29.98 -9.27 0.87
CA GLU A 284 30.02 -7.82 1.01
C GLU A 284 30.58 -7.14 -0.26
N ASP A 285 30.18 -5.87 -0.48
CA ASP A 285 30.67 -5.11 -1.64
C ASP A 285 32.08 -4.54 -1.40
N TRP A 286 33.09 -5.39 -1.62
CA TRP A 286 34.51 -5.03 -1.52
C TRP A 286 35.03 -4.23 -2.71
N SER A 287 34.30 -4.21 -3.83
CA SER A 287 34.79 -3.62 -5.10
C SER A 287 34.10 -2.30 -5.46
N GLY A 288 33.02 -1.96 -4.80
CA GLY A 288 32.23 -0.78 -5.08
C GLY A 288 33.01 0.54 -4.93
N SER A 289 32.50 1.58 -5.59
CA SER A 289 32.99 2.94 -5.44
C SER A 289 31.85 3.93 -5.64
N SER A 290 31.91 5.07 -4.96
CA SER A 290 30.90 6.12 -5.06
C SER A 290 31.57 7.47 -5.37
N ARG A 291 30.94 8.28 -6.23
CA ARG A 291 31.47 9.62 -6.55
C ARG A 291 30.85 10.66 -5.63
N PHE A 292 31.70 11.28 -4.82
CA PHE A 292 31.36 12.45 -4.04
C PHE A 292 31.70 13.72 -4.83
N SER A 293 30.85 14.75 -4.75
CA SER A 293 31.01 15.97 -5.56
C SER A 293 30.73 17.26 -4.79
N GLY A 294 30.59 17.20 -3.47
CA GLY A 294 30.30 18.33 -2.62
C GLY A 294 31.53 19.06 -2.09
N ASP A 295 31.26 20.11 -1.31
CA ASP A 295 32.29 20.99 -0.75
C ASP A 295 32.62 20.70 0.72
N ASN A 296 31.80 19.85 1.40
CA ASN A 296 32.02 19.52 2.81
C ASN A 296 33.06 18.40 2.95
N PRO A 297 34.28 18.70 3.46
CA PRO A 297 35.34 17.71 3.56
C PRO A 297 35.09 16.75 4.74
N MET A 298 35.16 15.45 4.47
CA MET A 298 35.05 14.38 5.47
C MET A 298 36.41 13.69 5.66
N GLY A 299 36.75 13.34 6.92
CA GLY A 299 37.87 12.50 7.24
C GLY A 299 37.67 11.06 6.79
N MET A 300 38.70 10.21 7.00
CA MET A 300 38.67 8.80 6.58
C MET A 300 37.58 8.01 7.33
N GLY A 301 37.44 8.21 8.63
CA GLY A 301 36.42 7.56 9.45
C GLY A 301 35.00 8.01 9.05
N GLU A 302 34.78 9.33 8.95
CA GLU A 302 33.49 9.91 8.54
C GLU A 302 33.10 9.50 7.11
N GLY A 303 34.06 9.51 6.18
CA GLY A 303 33.84 9.09 4.79
C GLY A 303 33.51 7.59 4.68
N THR A 304 34.12 6.75 5.53
CA THR A 304 33.77 5.34 5.63
C THR A 304 32.36 5.13 6.14
N GLN A 305 31.95 5.86 7.18
CA GLN A 305 30.57 5.82 7.68
C GLN A 305 29.57 6.30 6.63
N ALA A 306 29.87 7.39 5.93
CA ALA A 306 29.01 7.89 4.85
C ALA A 306 28.83 6.86 3.72
N LEU A 307 29.87 6.07 3.42
CA LEU A 307 29.78 4.99 2.42
C LEU A 307 29.02 3.76 2.93
N ALA A 308 29.10 3.46 4.23
CA ALA A 308 28.24 2.47 4.86
C ALA A 308 26.76 2.90 4.76
N ASP A 309 26.46 4.15 5.12
CA ASP A 309 25.10 4.71 5.01
C ASP A 309 24.58 4.71 3.56
N VAL A 310 25.44 5.02 2.57
CA VAL A 310 25.11 4.95 1.15
C VAL A 310 24.73 3.52 0.74
N ALA A 311 25.46 2.51 1.24
CA ALA A 311 25.14 1.11 0.96
C ALA A 311 23.84 0.65 1.61
N GLU A 312 23.63 1.00 2.89
CA GLU A 312 22.35 0.70 3.56
C GLU A 312 21.17 1.34 2.83
N LEU A 313 21.29 2.61 2.42
CA LEU A 313 20.26 3.31 1.66
C LEU A 313 20.00 2.69 0.28
N GLU A 314 21.03 2.16 -0.37
CA GLU A 314 20.91 1.45 -1.65
C GLU A 314 20.17 0.12 -1.46
N GLN A 315 20.55 -0.67 -0.45
CA GLN A 315 19.89 -1.92 -0.08
C GLN A 315 18.41 -1.69 0.30
N LEU A 316 18.12 -0.67 1.11
CA LEU A 316 16.75 -0.30 1.45
C LEU A 316 15.94 0.10 0.20
N ALA A 317 16.51 0.93 -0.68
CA ALA A 317 15.83 1.34 -1.90
C ALA A 317 15.55 0.15 -2.82
N GLU A 318 16.46 -0.82 -2.90
CA GLU A 318 16.28 -2.04 -3.66
C GLU A 318 15.20 -2.93 -3.03
N ALA A 319 15.27 -3.19 -1.72
CA ALA A 319 14.28 -4.00 -1.00
C ALA A 319 12.87 -3.42 -1.12
N LEU A 320 12.71 -2.09 -0.99
CA LEU A 320 11.42 -1.41 -1.11
C LEU A 320 10.90 -1.35 -2.55
N SER A 321 11.77 -1.35 -3.57
CA SER A 321 11.40 -1.26 -4.99
C SER A 321 11.19 -2.61 -5.66
N GLN A 322 11.48 -3.72 -4.99
CA GLN A 322 11.35 -5.07 -5.54
C GLN A 322 9.90 -5.36 -5.94
N SER A 323 9.68 -5.49 -7.23
CA SER A 323 8.37 -5.79 -7.83
C SER A 323 8.25 -7.23 -8.32
N TYR A 324 9.13 -8.15 -7.90
CA TYR A 324 9.06 -9.55 -8.31
C TYR A 324 7.95 -10.32 -7.59
N ALA A 325 7.45 -11.37 -8.24
CA ALA A 325 6.39 -12.21 -7.68
C ALA A 325 6.92 -12.98 -6.46
N GLY A 326 6.56 -12.51 -5.26
CA GLY A 326 6.98 -13.09 -3.99
C GLY A 326 7.68 -12.13 -3.04
N ALA A 327 8.06 -10.92 -3.48
CA ALA A 327 8.55 -9.87 -2.60
C ALA A 327 7.50 -9.52 -1.54
N THR A 328 7.88 -9.54 -0.28
CA THR A 328 7.03 -9.17 0.85
C THR A 328 7.68 -8.01 1.58
N MET A 329 6.87 -7.23 2.30
CA MET A 329 7.41 -6.19 3.18
C MET A 329 8.18 -6.77 4.37
N ASP A 330 8.05 -8.09 4.62
CA ASP A 330 8.83 -8.82 5.64
C ASP A 330 10.33 -8.91 5.28
N ASP A 331 10.71 -8.66 4.02
CA ASP A 331 12.09 -8.65 3.55
C ASP A 331 12.82 -7.32 3.83
N VAL A 332 12.11 -6.29 4.33
CA VAL A 332 12.66 -4.97 4.63
C VAL A 332 13.17 -4.94 6.08
N ASP A 333 14.44 -4.60 6.26
CA ASP A 333 15.02 -4.39 7.58
C ASP A 333 14.50 -3.09 8.22
N LEU A 334 13.61 -3.25 9.22
CA LEU A 334 12.95 -2.13 9.90
C LEU A 334 13.93 -1.31 10.77
N ASP A 335 14.95 -1.95 11.35
CA ASP A 335 15.94 -1.28 12.18
C ASP A 335 16.85 -0.41 11.31
N MET A 336 17.27 -0.92 10.17
CA MET A 336 18.00 -0.15 9.15
C MET A 336 17.16 1.01 8.62
N LEU A 337 15.87 0.77 8.37
CA LEU A 337 14.94 1.80 7.90
C LEU A 337 14.77 2.92 8.95
N ALA A 338 14.64 2.56 10.23
CA ALA A 338 14.55 3.52 11.34
C ALA A 338 15.83 4.36 11.47
N ARG A 339 17.01 3.72 11.39
CA ARG A 339 18.29 4.44 11.45
C ARG A 339 18.46 5.43 10.29
N GLN A 340 18.12 5.02 9.08
CA GLN A 340 18.40 5.80 7.88
C GLN A 340 17.30 6.83 7.54
N LEU A 341 16.03 6.52 7.74
CA LEU A 341 14.89 7.38 7.38
C LEU A 341 14.05 7.86 8.57
N GLY A 342 14.35 7.38 9.77
CA GLY A 342 13.67 7.71 11.01
C GLY A 342 12.57 6.72 11.40
N GLU A 343 12.18 6.75 12.67
CA GLU A 343 11.18 5.86 13.27
C GLU A 343 9.83 5.88 12.53
N ASP A 344 9.41 7.04 12.04
CA ASP A 344 8.17 7.17 11.27
C ASP A 344 8.17 6.30 9.98
N ALA A 345 9.33 6.10 9.36
CA ALA A 345 9.46 5.27 8.17
C ALA A 345 9.33 3.78 8.50
N ALA A 346 9.91 3.35 9.63
CA ALA A 346 9.79 1.99 10.12
C ALA A 346 8.34 1.68 10.53
N VAL A 347 7.66 2.61 11.20
CA VAL A 347 6.24 2.49 11.55
C VAL A 347 5.37 2.37 10.31
N ASP A 348 5.63 3.16 9.26
CA ASP A 348 4.90 3.06 8.00
C ASP A 348 5.10 1.68 7.34
N ALA A 349 6.34 1.19 7.26
CA ALA A 349 6.65 -0.12 6.68
C ALA A 349 6.01 -1.28 7.48
N GLN A 350 6.08 -1.23 8.80
CA GLN A 350 5.41 -2.20 9.67
C GLN A 350 3.89 -2.16 9.49
N THR A 351 3.30 -0.96 9.39
CA THR A 351 1.87 -0.78 9.18
C THR A 351 1.42 -1.37 7.83
N LEU A 352 2.25 -1.27 6.77
CA LEU A 352 1.98 -1.92 5.48
C LEU A 352 1.93 -3.45 5.62
N THR A 353 2.87 -4.04 6.36
CA THR A 353 2.89 -5.49 6.63
C THR A 353 1.65 -5.93 7.42
N GLU A 354 1.28 -5.17 8.45
CA GLU A 354 0.09 -5.44 9.25
C GLU A 354 -1.20 -5.27 8.46
N LEU A 355 -1.25 -4.32 7.51
CA LEU A 355 -2.40 -4.10 6.62
C LEU A 355 -2.72 -5.35 5.80
N GLU A 356 -1.73 -5.96 5.16
CA GLU A 356 -1.93 -7.20 4.40
C GLU A 356 -2.49 -8.31 5.29
N ARG A 357 -1.83 -8.54 6.43
CA ARG A 357 -2.26 -9.56 7.40
C ARG A 357 -3.67 -9.29 7.94
N ALA A 358 -3.99 -8.03 8.22
CA ALA A 358 -5.30 -7.64 8.74
C ALA A 358 -6.42 -7.83 7.71
N LEU A 359 -6.19 -7.49 6.43
CA LEU A 359 -7.17 -7.70 5.35
C LEU A 359 -7.51 -9.18 5.16
N VAL A 360 -6.50 -10.05 5.25
CA VAL A 360 -6.68 -11.51 5.16
C VAL A 360 -7.36 -12.05 6.43
N ASN A 361 -6.84 -11.74 7.62
CA ASN A 361 -7.35 -12.27 8.89
C ASN A 361 -8.77 -11.79 9.20
N GLN A 362 -9.13 -10.58 8.82
CA GLN A 362 -10.49 -10.07 8.96
C GLN A 362 -11.44 -10.61 7.89
N GLY A 363 -10.96 -11.40 6.95
CA GLY A 363 -11.76 -12.03 5.91
C GLY A 363 -12.33 -11.02 4.91
N PHE A 364 -11.56 -10.03 4.51
CA PHE A 364 -11.87 -9.15 3.37
C PHE A 364 -11.35 -9.72 2.07
N LEU A 365 -10.25 -10.47 2.13
CA LEU A 365 -9.66 -11.20 1.02
C LEU A 365 -9.75 -12.71 1.30
N ASP A 366 -10.28 -13.46 0.34
CA ASP A 366 -10.39 -14.91 0.38
C ASP A 366 -9.57 -15.54 -0.76
N ARG A 367 -9.01 -16.73 -0.54
CA ARG A 367 -8.43 -17.53 -1.62
C ARG A 367 -9.51 -18.40 -2.24
N GLY A 368 -9.73 -18.24 -3.54
CA GLY A 368 -10.58 -19.13 -4.30
C GLY A 368 -10.02 -20.56 -4.40
N SER A 369 -10.84 -21.51 -4.83
CA SER A 369 -10.42 -22.90 -5.06
C SER A 369 -9.33 -23.04 -6.12
N ASP A 370 -9.13 -22.01 -6.94
CA ASP A 370 -8.10 -21.85 -7.97
C ASP A 370 -6.79 -21.20 -7.42
N GLY A 371 -6.74 -20.93 -6.10
CA GLY A 371 -5.61 -20.26 -5.45
C GLY A 371 -5.53 -18.74 -5.69
N GLN A 372 -6.44 -18.18 -6.49
CA GLN A 372 -6.49 -16.74 -6.75
C GLN A 372 -7.15 -15.97 -5.60
N TRP A 373 -6.65 -14.76 -5.33
CA TRP A 373 -7.26 -13.85 -4.37
C TRP A 373 -8.58 -13.30 -4.91
N ARG A 374 -9.62 -13.28 -4.08
CA ARG A 374 -10.94 -12.72 -4.38
C ARG A 374 -11.40 -11.82 -3.24
N LEU A 375 -12.18 -10.79 -3.59
CA LEU A 375 -12.87 -10.01 -2.58
C LEU A 375 -13.96 -10.87 -1.94
N SER A 376 -13.94 -10.97 -0.61
CA SER A 376 -14.92 -11.77 0.13
C SER A 376 -16.32 -11.16 0.07
N PRO A 377 -17.36 -11.93 0.39
CA PRO A 377 -18.72 -11.39 0.56
C PRO A 377 -18.81 -10.26 1.61
N LYS A 378 -17.91 -10.26 2.60
CA LYS A 378 -17.80 -9.20 3.61
C LYS A 378 -17.29 -7.91 2.97
N ALA A 379 -16.21 -8.00 2.18
CA ALA A 379 -15.67 -6.87 1.42
C ALA A 379 -16.71 -6.28 0.46
N MET A 380 -17.40 -7.16 -0.29
CA MET A 380 -18.44 -6.75 -1.24
C MET A 380 -19.61 -6.00 -0.57
N ARG A 381 -20.02 -6.44 0.63
CA ARG A 381 -21.06 -5.73 1.39
C ARG A 381 -20.59 -4.34 1.82
N GLN A 382 -19.35 -4.21 2.24
CA GLN A 382 -18.80 -2.92 2.66
C GLN A 382 -18.65 -1.95 1.47
N LEU A 383 -18.12 -2.41 0.34
CA LEU A 383 -18.04 -1.62 -0.89
C LEU A 383 -19.43 -1.19 -1.39
N GLY A 384 -20.41 -2.12 -1.36
CA GLY A 384 -21.79 -1.80 -1.69
C GLY A 384 -22.42 -0.77 -0.74
N GLN A 385 -22.09 -0.81 0.55
CA GLN A 385 -22.54 0.16 1.54
C GLN A 385 -21.95 1.55 1.28
N THR A 386 -20.67 1.62 0.95
CA THR A 386 -20.00 2.88 0.61
C THR A 386 -20.57 3.46 -0.68
N ALA A 387 -20.69 2.66 -1.76
CA ALA A 387 -21.29 3.08 -3.00
C ALA A 387 -22.74 3.57 -2.81
N LEU A 388 -23.53 2.91 -1.96
CA LEU A 388 -24.90 3.35 -1.65
C LEU A 388 -24.91 4.67 -0.84
N ARG A 389 -23.93 4.88 0.04
CA ARG A 389 -23.82 6.14 0.79
C ARG A 389 -23.55 7.32 -0.15
N ASP A 390 -22.62 7.15 -1.09
CA ASP A 390 -22.31 8.18 -2.10
C ASP A 390 -23.54 8.52 -2.94
N VAL A 391 -24.27 7.50 -3.39
CA VAL A 391 -25.54 7.66 -4.10
C VAL A 391 -26.60 8.35 -3.23
N ALA A 392 -26.69 8.02 -1.94
CA ALA A 392 -27.65 8.64 -1.03
C ALA A 392 -27.33 10.13 -0.78
N GLN A 393 -26.06 10.50 -0.70
CA GLN A 393 -25.63 11.91 -0.60
C GLN A 393 -26.06 12.70 -1.84
N GLN A 394 -25.87 12.15 -3.05
CA GLN A 394 -26.30 12.76 -4.29
C GLN A 394 -27.85 12.89 -4.38
N LEU A 395 -28.59 11.91 -3.85
CA LEU A 395 -30.06 11.95 -3.80
C LEU A 395 -30.58 12.96 -2.78
N SER A 396 -29.91 13.14 -1.64
CA SER A 396 -30.34 14.07 -0.59
C SER A 396 -30.24 15.54 -1.01
N GLY A 397 -29.40 15.85 -1.98
CA GLY A 397 -29.32 17.18 -2.59
C GLY A 397 -30.49 17.55 -3.53
N ARG A 398 -31.36 16.59 -3.87
CA ARG A 398 -32.57 16.79 -4.67
C ARG A 398 -33.81 16.63 -3.78
N HIS A 399 -34.53 17.71 -3.53
CA HIS A 399 -35.64 17.80 -2.61
C HIS A 399 -36.73 16.74 -2.81
N GLY A 400 -37.25 16.26 -1.68
CA GLY A 400 -38.09 15.12 -1.48
C GLY A 400 -39.53 15.20 -1.97
N GLU A 401 -40.10 14.03 -2.22
CA GLU A 401 -41.53 13.78 -2.22
C GLU A 401 -41.90 12.85 -1.06
N ARG A 402 -43.02 13.17 -0.39
CA ARG A 402 -43.54 12.47 0.79
C ARG A 402 -44.12 11.10 0.43
N ASP A 403 -43.89 10.13 1.33
CA ASP A 403 -44.52 8.81 1.31
C ASP A 403 -46.04 8.92 1.46
N THR A 404 -46.82 8.35 0.52
CA THR A 404 -48.24 8.08 0.67
C THR A 404 -48.42 6.57 0.92
N ARG A 405 -48.98 6.23 2.08
CA ARG A 405 -49.43 4.87 2.39
C ARG A 405 -50.72 4.57 1.66
N ARG A 406 -50.76 3.52 0.83
CA ARG A 406 -52.01 2.95 0.26
C ARG A 406 -52.11 1.48 0.68
N ALA A 407 -53.32 1.10 1.13
CA ALA A 407 -53.68 -0.26 1.49
C ALA A 407 -54.01 -1.11 0.26
N GLY A 408 -53.67 -2.40 0.24
CA GLY A 408 -53.96 -3.34 -0.82
C GLY A 408 -53.89 -4.81 -0.36
N ALA A 409 -54.59 -5.69 -1.02
CA ALA A 409 -54.83 -7.08 -0.64
C ALA A 409 -53.60 -7.99 -0.76
N ALA A 410 -53.25 -8.75 0.30
CA ALA A 410 -52.18 -9.73 0.49
C ALA A 410 -50.85 -9.18 1.03
N GLY A 411 -50.78 -8.87 2.33
CA GLY A 411 -49.57 -8.48 3.08
C GLY A 411 -49.60 -8.96 4.51
N GLU A 412 -48.58 -8.60 5.29
CA GLU A 412 -48.56 -8.84 6.75
C GLU A 412 -49.69 -8.07 7.44
N LEU A 413 -50.38 -8.70 8.38
CA LEU A 413 -51.42 -8.10 9.18
C LEU A 413 -50.85 -6.93 9.99
N THR A 414 -51.42 -5.73 9.81
CA THR A 414 -51.00 -4.53 10.58
C THR A 414 -51.46 -4.54 12.01
N GLY A 415 -52.35 -5.47 12.36
CA GLY A 415 -53.07 -5.50 13.65
C GLY A 415 -54.26 -4.51 13.72
N ALA A 416 -54.42 -3.64 12.76
CA ALA A 416 -55.60 -2.78 12.59
C ALA A 416 -56.72 -3.56 11.92
N THR A 417 -58.01 -3.21 12.25
CA THR A 417 -59.19 -3.80 11.66
C THR A 417 -60.12 -2.69 11.15
N ARG A 418 -60.84 -2.97 10.07
CA ARG A 418 -61.90 -2.08 9.56
C ARG A 418 -63.19 -2.87 9.24
N PRO A 419 -64.34 -2.20 9.22
CA PRO A 419 -65.61 -2.84 8.77
C PRO A 419 -65.48 -3.36 7.33
N TRP A 420 -66.03 -4.55 7.11
CA TRP A 420 -66.06 -5.17 5.80
C TRP A 420 -66.97 -4.36 4.84
N GLN A 421 -66.51 -4.17 3.60
CA GLN A 421 -67.25 -3.57 2.51
C GLN A 421 -67.36 -4.56 1.34
N PHE A 422 -68.43 -4.46 0.57
CA PHE A 422 -68.62 -5.33 -0.60
C PHE A 422 -67.46 -5.16 -1.61
N GLY A 423 -66.78 -6.28 -1.90
CA GLY A 423 -65.63 -6.31 -2.77
C GLY A 423 -64.28 -6.49 -2.03
N ASP A 424 -64.25 -6.43 -0.71
CA ASP A 424 -63.03 -6.72 0.09
C ASP A 424 -62.62 -8.19 0.00
N THR A 425 -61.33 -8.42 -0.20
CA THR A 425 -60.73 -9.77 -0.32
C THR A 425 -59.81 -10.14 0.87
N GLU A 426 -59.67 -9.24 1.84
CA GLU A 426 -58.83 -9.40 3.02
C GLU A 426 -59.46 -10.44 4.01
N PRO A 427 -58.63 -11.12 4.83
CA PRO A 427 -59.15 -12.12 5.76
C PRO A 427 -59.95 -11.49 6.89
N TRP A 428 -61.05 -12.16 7.25
CA TRP A 428 -61.89 -11.72 8.35
C TRP A 428 -61.13 -11.81 9.69
N ASN A 429 -61.26 -10.74 10.49
CA ASN A 429 -60.84 -10.80 11.90
C ASN A 429 -61.98 -11.43 12.74
N VAL A 430 -61.86 -12.76 12.92
CA VAL A 430 -62.89 -13.55 13.59
C VAL A 430 -63.12 -13.06 15.02
N THR A 431 -62.08 -12.69 15.74
CA THR A 431 -62.18 -12.23 17.14
C THR A 431 -62.98 -10.92 17.23
N ARG A 432 -62.67 -9.95 16.40
CA ARG A 432 -63.39 -8.67 16.38
C ARG A 432 -64.82 -8.83 15.88
N THR A 433 -65.04 -9.61 14.82
CA THR A 433 -66.36 -9.93 14.30
C THR A 433 -67.27 -10.55 15.35
N LEU A 434 -66.76 -11.55 16.10
CA LEU A 434 -67.52 -12.17 17.19
C LEU A 434 -67.78 -11.19 18.35
N THR A 435 -66.78 -10.36 18.71
CA THR A 435 -66.94 -9.33 19.73
C THR A 435 -68.03 -8.33 19.34
N ASN A 436 -68.06 -7.85 18.11
CA ASN A 436 -69.08 -6.92 17.61
C ASN A 436 -70.47 -7.54 17.62
N ALA A 437 -70.61 -8.82 17.21
CA ALA A 437 -71.86 -9.56 17.25
C ALA A 437 -72.40 -9.72 18.68
N VAL A 438 -71.51 -10.03 19.66
CA VAL A 438 -71.88 -10.11 21.08
C VAL A 438 -72.31 -8.75 21.62
N LEU A 439 -71.55 -7.68 21.32
CA LEU A 439 -71.88 -6.33 21.78
C LEU A 439 -73.21 -5.82 21.20
N ARG A 440 -73.47 -6.06 19.91
CA ARG A 440 -74.75 -5.71 19.28
C ARG A 440 -75.91 -6.42 19.91
N GLN A 441 -75.80 -7.77 20.17
CA GLN A 441 -76.89 -8.54 20.82
C GLN A 441 -77.05 -8.16 22.29
N ALA A 442 -75.97 -7.90 23.02
CA ALA A 442 -76.06 -7.42 24.41
C ALA A 442 -76.77 -6.04 24.49
N GLY A 443 -76.51 -5.14 23.56
CA GLY A 443 -77.19 -3.84 23.44
C GLY A 443 -78.68 -3.94 23.14
N SER A 444 -79.16 -5.05 22.55
CA SER A 444 -80.57 -5.34 22.32
C SER A 444 -81.25 -6.10 23.50
N GLY A 445 -80.57 -6.35 24.59
CA GLY A 445 -81.08 -6.89 25.82
C GLY A 445 -81.13 -8.44 25.92
N VAL A 446 -80.87 -9.18 24.85
CA VAL A 446 -80.89 -10.66 24.85
C VAL A 446 -79.77 -11.21 23.94
N VAL A 447 -78.82 -11.89 24.54
CA VAL A 447 -77.81 -12.64 23.77
C VAL A 447 -78.37 -14.00 23.37
N GLN A 448 -78.73 -14.17 22.11
CA GLN A 448 -79.25 -15.42 21.56
C GLN A 448 -78.16 -16.47 21.37
N ARG A 449 -78.44 -17.70 21.67
CA ARG A 449 -77.59 -18.86 21.34
C ARG A 449 -78.35 -19.74 20.32
N PRO A 450 -77.76 -20.04 19.15
CA PRO A 450 -76.40 -19.69 18.67
C PRO A 450 -76.27 -18.21 18.33
N LEU A 451 -75.03 -17.67 18.48
CA LEU A 451 -74.68 -16.28 18.14
C LEU A 451 -74.93 -16.02 16.65
N ARG A 452 -75.78 -15.04 16.33
CA ARG A 452 -76.06 -14.63 14.93
C ARG A 452 -75.19 -13.46 14.57
N ILE A 453 -74.31 -13.64 13.52
CA ILE A 453 -73.46 -12.62 12.96
C ILE A 453 -74.21 -11.88 11.84
N SER A 454 -74.25 -10.56 11.89
CA SER A 454 -74.75 -9.67 10.81
C SER A 454 -73.56 -9.25 9.96
N VAL A 455 -73.86 -8.82 8.73
CA VAL A 455 -72.82 -8.23 7.84
C VAL A 455 -72.15 -7.02 8.51
N ASP A 456 -72.90 -6.25 9.29
CA ASP A 456 -72.36 -5.06 10.00
C ASP A 456 -71.37 -5.42 11.14
N ASP A 457 -71.36 -6.68 11.59
CA ASP A 457 -70.44 -7.16 12.63
C ASP A 457 -69.08 -7.55 12.05
N VAL A 458 -69.02 -7.76 10.71
CA VAL A 458 -67.82 -8.31 10.06
C VAL A 458 -66.75 -7.25 9.96
N GLU A 459 -65.60 -7.59 10.60
CA GLU A 459 -64.36 -6.82 10.45
C GLU A 459 -63.33 -7.65 9.71
N ILE A 460 -62.60 -6.96 8.85
CA ILE A 460 -61.45 -7.52 8.15
C ILE A 460 -60.16 -6.96 8.74
N SER A 461 -59.12 -7.77 8.69
CA SER A 461 -57.80 -7.35 9.12
C SER A 461 -57.16 -6.52 8.00
N GLU A 462 -56.71 -5.33 8.36
CA GLU A 462 -55.94 -4.51 7.39
C GLU A 462 -54.59 -5.17 7.14
N THR A 463 -54.26 -5.30 5.86
CA THR A 463 -52.99 -5.85 5.40
C THR A 463 -52.15 -4.74 4.76
N GLU A 464 -50.88 -4.64 5.12
CA GLU A 464 -49.92 -3.83 4.35
C GLU A 464 -49.50 -4.60 3.12
N THR A 465 -49.79 -4.09 1.94
CA THR A 465 -49.24 -4.65 0.72
C THR A 465 -47.78 -4.28 0.62
N ARG A 466 -46.88 -5.21 0.93
CA ARG A 466 -45.50 -5.11 0.48
C ARG A 466 -45.47 -5.47 -0.99
N THR A 467 -45.43 -4.46 -1.85
CA THR A 467 -45.19 -4.66 -3.29
C THR A 467 -43.79 -5.26 -3.45
N GLN A 468 -43.73 -6.52 -3.90
CA GLN A 468 -42.47 -7.14 -4.33
C GLN A 468 -42.18 -6.65 -5.75
N ALA A 469 -40.92 -6.33 -6.02
CA ALA A 469 -40.46 -6.03 -7.37
C ALA A 469 -39.52 -7.14 -7.89
N ALA A 470 -39.67 -7.50 -9.15
CA ALA A 470 -38.73 -8.30 -9.90
C ALA A 470 -37.92 -7.36 -10.81
N VAL A 471 -36.69 -7.12 -10.46
CA VAL A 471 -35.83 -6.16 -11.13
C VAL A 471 -34.77 -6.88 -11.96
N ALA A 472 -34.72 -6.59 -13.25
CA ALA A 472 -33.64 -6.97 -14.13
C ALA A 472 -32.78 -5.72 -14.44
N LEU A 473 -31.56 -5.69 -13.94
CA LEU A 473 -30.57 -4.67 -14.26
C LEU A 473 -29.65 -5.21 -15.39
N LEU A 474 -29.80 -4.66 -16.58
CA LEU A 474 -29.00 -4.99 -17.76
C LEU A 474 -27.84 -4.00 -17.84
N VAL A 475 -26.62 -4.50 -17.78
CA VAL A 475 -25.39 -3.69 -17.78
C VAL A 475 -24.54 -4.03 -18.99
N ASP A 476 -24.25 -3.02 -19.78
CA ASP A 476 -23.41 -3.13 -20.95
C ASP A 476 -21.94 -3.34 -20.53
N THR A 477 -21.33 -4.38 -21.05
CA THR A 477 -19.92 -4.75 -20.80
C THR A 477 -19.11 -4.72 -22.10
N SER A 478 -19.61 -4.04 -23.11
CA SER A 478 -18.92 -3.88 -24.39
C SER A 478 -17.66 -3.04 -24.29
N PHE A 479 -16.80 -3.15 -25.29
CA PHE A 479 -15.51 -2.47 -25.35
C PHE A 479 -15.61 -0.94 -25.18
N SER A 480 -16.65 -0.30 -25.71
CA SER A 480 -16.88 1.16 -25.57
C SER A 480 -17.00 1.61 -24.12
N MET A 481 -17.69 0.82 -23.30
CA MET A 481 -17.84 1.10 -21.85
C MET A 481 -16.50 1.19 -21.12
N VAL A 482 -15.52 0.37 -21.52
CA VAL A 482 -14.17 0.36 -20.94
C VAL A 482 -13.37 1.55 -21.44
N MET A 483 -13.38 1.81 -22.76
CA MET A 483 -12.58 2.86 -23.38
C MET A 483 -12.98 4.28 -22.95
N GLU A 484 -14.26 4.49 -22.63
CA GLU A 484 -14.77 5.81 -22.27
C GLU A 484 -14.98 5.99 -20.75
N ASN A 485 -14.28 5.20 -19.94
CA ASN A 485 -14.30 5.27 -18.46
C ASN A 485 -15.72 5.15 -17.84
N ARG A 486 -16.66 4.48 -18.52
CA ARG A 486 -18.04 4.27 -18.04
C ARG A 486 -18.18 3.01 -17.19
N TRP A 487 -17.16 2.17 -17.21
CA TRP A 487 -17.12 0.88 -16.55
C TRP A 487 -17.22 0.95 -15.03
N LEU A 488 -16.41 1.81 -14.40
CA LEU A 488 -16.39 1.98 -12.94
C LEU A 488 -17.70 2.57 -12.39
N PRO A 489 -18.27 3.67 -12.94
CA PRO A 489 -19.56 4.18 -12.50
C PRO A 489 -20.69 3.16 -12.62
N MET A 490 -20.71 2.35 -13.69
CA MET A 490 -21.68 1.27 -13.88
C MET A 490 -21.57 0.19 -12.81
N LYS A 491 -20.34 -0.31 -12.52
CA LYS A 491 -20.12 -1.31 -11.47
C LYS A 491 -20.51 -0.79 -10.08
N ARG A 492 -20.15 0.44 -9.73
CA ARG A 492 -20.56 1.10 -8.47
C ARG A 492 -22.08 1.19 -8.36
N THR A 493 -22.76 1.54 -9.45
CA THR A 493 -24.22 1.61 -9.50
C THR A 493 -24.86 0.25 -9.25
N ALA A 494 -24.40 -0.80 -9.91
CA ALA A 494 -24.91 -2.15 -9.71
C ALA A 494 -24.68 -2.67 -8.28
N LEU A 495 -23.52 -2.38 -7.69
CA LEU A 495 -23.22 -2.68 -6.27
C LEU A 495 -24.14 -1.94 -5.31
N ALA A 496 -24.36 -0.64 -5.53
CA ALA A 496 -25.24 0.18 -4.70
C ALA A 496 -26.68 -0.34 -4.75
N LEU A 497 -27.18 -0.66 -5.96
CA LEU A 497 -28.52 -1.22 -6.12
C LEU A 497 -28.65 -2.60 -5.48
N ASN A 498 -27.66 -3.48 -5.68
CA ASN A 498 -27.64 -4.80 -5.06
C ASN A 498 -27.62 -4.71 -3.52
N HIS A 499 -26.83 -3.81 -2.96
CA HIS A 499 -26.79 -3.59 -1.53
C HIS A 499 -28.12 -3.06 -0.99
N LEU A 500 -28.73 -2.10 -1.68
CA LEU A 500 -30.03 -1.54 -1.31
C LEU A 500 -31.12 -2.63 -1.30
N VAL A 501 -31.21 -3.42 -2.38
CA VAL A 501 -32.20 -4.50 -2.50
C VAL A 501 -31.97 -5.56 -1.44
N SER A 502 -30.74 -6.04 -1.27
CA SER A 502 -30.43 -7.11 -0.31
C SER A 502 -30.59 -6.72 1.16
N THR A 503 -30.50 -5.43 1.50
CA THR A 503 -30.59 -4.96 2.89
C THR A 503 -31.97 -4.40 3.23
N ARG A 504 -32.52 -3.55 2.40
CA ARG A 504 -33.76 -2.80 2.68
C ARG A 504 -35.00 -3.39 2.02
N PHE A 505 -34.86 -4.03 0.86
CA PHE A 505 -35.97 -4.59 0.09
C PHE A 505 -35.79 -6.09 -0.17
N ARG A 506 -35.62 -6.85 0.91
CA ARG A 506 -35.28 -8.30 0.87
C ARG A 506 -36.33 -9.17 0.16
N SER A 507 -37.55 -8.69 0.01
CA SER A 507 -38.62 -9.36 -0.74
C SER A 507 -38.51 -9.18 -2.25
N ASP A 508 -37.71 -8.21 -2.71
CA ASP A 508 -37.53 -7.95 -4.13
C ASP A 508 -36.50 -8.93 -4.73
N ALA A 509 -36.75 -9.33 -5.95
CA ALA A 509 -35.83 -10.20 -6.69
C ALA A 509 -35.01 -9.36 -7.68
N LEU A 510 -33.70 -9.22 -7.42
CA LEU A 510 -32.77 -8.54 -8.34
C LEU A 510 -31.99 -9.56 -9.15
N SER A 511 -31.94 -9.39 -10.47
CA SER A 511 -31.02 -10.08 -11.38
C SER A 511 -30.16 -9.05 -12.11
N ILE A 512 -28.84 -9.20 -12.01
CA ILE A 512 -27.87 -8.41 -12.78
C ILE A 512 -27.49 -9.23 -14.01
N ILE A 513 -27.66 -8.65 -15.19
CA ILE A 513 -27.40 -9.30 -16.48
C ILE A 513 -26.35 -8.47 -17.20
N ALA A 514 -25.12 -9.00 -17.24
CA ALA A 514 -24.02 -8.41 -18.01
C ALA A 514 -24.13 -8.86 -19.48
N PHE A 515 -24.00 -7.92 -20.41
CA PHE A 515 -24.07 -8.20 -21.83
C PHE A 515 -22.98 -7.48 -22.63
N GLY A 516 -22.30 -8.25 -23.45
CA GLY A 516 -21.37 -7.83 -24.48
C GLY A 516 -21.74 -8.63 -25.74
N ARG A 517 -20.85 -9.48 -26.26
CA ARG A 517 -21.16 -10.40 -27.36
C ARG A 517 -22.23 -11.43 -26.97
N TYR A 518 -22.17 -11.91 -25.73
CA TYR A 518 -23.17 -12.74 -25.08
C TYR A 518 -23.70 -12.05 -23.83
N ALA A 519 -24.89 -12.41 -23.40
CA ALA A 519 -25.42 -12.00 -22.12
C ALA A 519 -25.38 -13.15 -21.11
N ARG A 520 -25.10 -12.82 -19.86
CA ARG A 520 -25.10 -13.78 -18.74
C ARG A 520 -25.59 -13.12 -17.45
N THR A 521 -26.26 -13.90 -16.62
CA THR A 521 -26.58 -13.46 -15.27
C THR A 521 -25.30 -13.52 -14.42
N VAL A 522 -25.00 -12.45 -13.73
CA VAL A 522 -23.83 -12.31 -12.86
C VAL A 522 -24.24 -11.91 -11.46
N THR A 523 -23.47 -12.40 -10.48
CA THR A 523 -23.55 -11.89 -9.11
C THR A 523 -22.84 -10.53 -9.01
N ALA A 524 -23.12 -9.77 -7.96
CA ALA A 524 -22.40 -8.50 -7.73
C ALA A 524 -20.88 -8.72 -7.57
N ALA A 525 -20.48 -9.85 -6.97
CA ALA A 525 -19.08 -10.22 -6.82
C ALA A 525 -18.41 -10.53 -8.18
N GLU A 526 -19.07 -11.30 -9.03
CA GLU A 526 -18.58 -11.60 -10.37
C GLU A 526 -18.50 -10.33 -11.23
N LEU A 527 -19.49 -9.43 -11.14
CA LEU A 527 -19.46 -8.16 -11.88
C LEU A 527 -18.27 -7.28 -11.43
N THR A 528 -17.98 -7.24 -10.14
CA THR A 528 -16.87 -6.47 -9.60
C THR A 528 -15.54 -7.00 -10.10
N GLY A 529 -15.36 -8.32 -10.11
CA GLY A 529 -14.16 -9.02 -10.59
C GLY A 529 -14.08 -9.18 -12.11
N LEU A 530 -15.11 -8.74 -12.89
CA LEU A 530 -15.02 -8.75 -14.34
C LEU A 530 -13.90 -7.82 -14.81
N GLU A 531 -12.89 -8.41 -15.43
CA GLU A 531 -11.89 -7.68 -16.19
C GLU A 531 -12.55 -7.03 -17.41
N GLY A 532 -12.05 -5.90 -17.89
CA GLY A 532 -12.51 -5.27 -19.11
C GLY A 532 -12.33 -6.24 -20.27
N VAL A 533 -13.42 -6.90 -20.70
CA VAL A 533 -13.36 -7.85 -21.80
C VAL A 533 -13.30 -7.05 -23.09
N TYR A 534 -12.26 -7.28 -23.87
CA TYR A 534 -12.08 -6.67 -25.19
C TYR A 534 -12.99 -7.33 -26.25
N GLU A 535 -14.12 -7.92 -25.83
CA GLU A 535 -15.07 -8.53 -26.76
C GLU A 535 -15.90 -7.45 -27.45
N GLN A 536 -15.88 -7.45 -28.76
CA GLN A 536 -16.70 -6.59 -29.58
C GLN A 536 -18.12 -7.15 -29.66
N GLY A 537 -19.11 -6.28 -29.46
CA GLY A 537 -20.51 -6.59 -29.64
C GLY A 537 -21.40 -6.20 -28.46
N THR A 538 -22.57 -5.66 -28.75
CA THR A 538 -23.61 -5.26 -27.80
C THR A 538 -24.86 -6.10 -28.07
N ASN A 539 -25.00 -7.24 -27.38
CA ASN A 539 -26.12 -8.19 -27.57
C ASN A 539 -27.26 -7.92 -26.58
N LEU A 540 -27.91 -6.81 -26.78
CA LEU A 540 -29.06 -6.42 -25.96
C LEU A 540 -30.27 -7.37 -26.15
N HIS A 541 -30.43 -8.01 -27.33
CA HIS A 541 -31.45 -9.03 -27.59
C HIS A 541 -31.31 -10.20 -26.58
N HIS A 542 -30.12 -10.77 -26.42
CA HIS A 542 -29.90 -11.86 -25.47
C HIS A 542 -30.12 -11.42 -24.01
N ALA A 543 -29.72 -10.20 -23.67
CA ALA A 543 -29.94 -9.66 -22.33
C ALA A 543 -31.46 -9.53 -22.00
N LEU A 544 -32.25 -9.05 -22.95
CA LEU A 544 -33.72 -8.95 -22.81
C LEU A 544 -34.37 -10.34 -22.68
N ALA A 545 -33.88 -11.36 -23.42
CA ALA A 545 -34.37 -12.74 -23.26
C ALA A 545 -34.11 -13.29 -21.84
N LEU A 546 -32.95 -13.01 -21.25
CA LEU A 546 -32.64 -13.36 -19.85
C LEU A 546 -33.48 -12.56 -18.84
N ALA A 547 -33.74 -11.29 -19.12
CA ALA A 547 -34.63 -10.45 -18.31
C ALA A 547 -36.07 -11.03 -18.32
N CYS A 548 -36.61 -11.37 -19.49
CA CYS A 548 -37.92 -12.00 -19.60
C CYS A 548 -37.97 -13.33 -18.80
N ARG A 549 -36.90 -14.13 -18.83
CA ARG A 549 -36.82 -15.36 -18.04
C ARG A 549 -36.85 -15.06 -16.53
N HIS A 550 -36.17 -14.02 -16.07
CA HIS A 550 -36.19 -13.60 -14.67
C HIS A 550 -37.59 -13.13 -14.26
N LEU A 551 -38.21 -12.25 -15.04
CA LEU A 551 -39.54 -11.72 -14.75
C LEU A 551 -40.61 -12.82 -14.71
N ARG A 552 -40.57 -13.78 -15.64
CA ARG A 552 -41.52 -14.93 -15.68
C ARG A 552 -41.37 -15.85 -14.47
N ARG A 553 -40.24 -15.87 -13.78
CA ARG A 553 -40.05 -16.63 -12.53
C ARG A 553 -40.70 -15.95 -11.32
N HIS A 554 -41.02 -14.66 -11.43
CA HIS A 554 -41.61 -13.86 -10.36
C HIS A 554 -42.92 -13.20 -10.83
N PRO A 555 -43.98 -13.98 -11.19
CA PRO A 555 -45.16 -13.45 -11.86
C PRO A 555 -46.01 -12.56 -10.93
N SER A 556 -45.91 -12.70 -9.61
CA SER A 556 -46.60 -11.89 -8.61
C SER A 556 -45.89 -10.57 -8.27
N ALA A 557 -44.65 -10.42 -8.69
CA ALA A 557 -43.85 -9.24 -8.41
C ALA A 557 -44.01 -8.19 -9.52
N GLN A 558 -43.85 -6.91 -9.15
CA GLN A 558 -43.84 -5.83 -10.13
C GLN A 558 -42.62 -5.94 -11.05
N PRO A 559 -42.79 -6.13 -12.36
CA PRO A 559 -41.68 -6.28 -13.27
C PRO A 559 -41.03 -4.94 -13.60
N VAL A 560 -39.71 -4.85 -13.43
CA VAL A 560 -38.90 -3.66 -13.69
C VAL A 560 -37.67 -4.04 -14.49
N VAL A 561 -37.39 -3.33 -15.57
CA VAL A 561 -36.19 -3.51 -16.40
C VAL A 561 -35.44 -2.19 -16.49
N LEU A 562 -34.17 -2.22 -16.02
CA LEU A 562 -33.25 -1.09 -16.04
C LEU A 562 -32.11 -1.45 -16.99
N VAL A 563 -31.93 -0.66 -18.06
CA VAL A 563 -30.88 -0.89 -19.06
C VAL A 563 -29.86 0.22 -18.99
N VAL A 564 -28.59 -0.14 -18.82
CA VAL A 564 -27.46 0.79 -18.85
C VAL A 564 -26.59 0.45 -20.05
N THR A 565 -26.52 1.34 -21.04
CA THR A 565 -25.75 1.11 -22.28
C THR A 565 -25.23 2.43 -22.86
N ASP A 566 -24.14 2.33 -23.60
CA ASP A 566 -23.50 3.44 -24.33
C ASP A 566 -23.47 3.22 -25.86
N GLY A 567 -23.95 2.06 -26.35
CA GLY A 567 -23.88 1.67 -27.75
C GLY A 567 -25.18 1.16 -28.35
N GLU A 568 -25.28 1.23 -29.67
CA GLU A 568 -26.33 0.58 -30.43
C GLU A 568 -26.19 -0.95 -30.36
N PRO A 569 -27.30 -1.74 -30.43
CA PRO A 569 -27.19 -3.20 -30.46
C PRO A 569 -26.55 -3.65 -31.77
N THR A 570 -25.38 -4.25 -31.67
CA THR A 570 -24.59 -4.76 -32.80
C THR A 570 -24.58 -6.28 -32.93
N ALA A 571 -25.14 -7.00 -31.93
CA ALA A 571 -25.22 -8.44 -31.94
C ALA A 571 -26.59 -8.98 -31.53
N HIS A 572 -26.95 -10.16 -32.02
CA HIS A 572 -28.15 -10.89 -31.62
C HIS A 572 -27.94 -12.40 -31.70
N LEU A 573 -28.80 -13.18 -31.04
CA LEU A 573 -28.80 -14.65 -31.17
C LEU A 573 -29.62 -15.05 -32.40
N GLU A 574 -29.05 -15.93 -33.22
CA GLU A 574 -29.74 -16.65 -34.29
C GLU A 574 -29.74 -18.16 -33.97
N ASP A 575 -30.90 -18.79 -34.16
CA ASP A 575 -30.97 -20.24 -34.10
C ASP A 575 -30.45 -20.83 -35.44
N VAL A 576 -29.37 -21.58 -35.39
CA VAL A 576 -28.86 -22.29 -36.54
C VAL A 576 -29.45 -23.70 -36.55
N ASP A 577 -30.16 -24.04 -37.61
CA ASP A 577 -30.86 -25.32 -37.75
C ASP A 577 -29.93 -26.51 -37.37
N GLY A 578 -30.15 -27.11 -36.20
CA GLY A 578 -29.51 -28.33 -35.73
C GLY A 578 -28.21 -28.18 -34.94
N GLU A 579 -27.62 -26.99 -34.81
CA GLU A 579 -26.33 -26.77 -34.10
C GLU A 579 -26.44 -25.87 -32.84
N GLY A 580 -27.61 -25.38 -32.47
CA GLY A 580 -27.82 -24.47 -31.34
C GLY A 580 -27.78 -23.00 -31.72
N SER A 581 -27.88 -22.13 -30.74
CA SER A 581 -27.91 -20.66 -30.97
C SER A 581 -26.50 -20.13 -31.19
N SER A 582 -26.25 -19.45 -32.31
CA SER A 582 -25.03 -18.71 -32.62
C SER A 582 -25.24 -17.20 -32.45
N VAL A 583 -24.14 -16.45 -32.26
CA VAL A 583 -24.20 -14.98 -32.21
C VAL A 583 -23.84 -14.41 -33.56
N PHE A 584 -24.78 -13.69 -34.13
CA PHE A 584 -24.55 -12.78 -35.26
C PHE A 584 -24.03 -11.44 -34.75
N PHE A 585 -22.93 -10.94 -35.34
CA PHE A 585 -22.34 -9.64 -35.03
C PHE A 585 -22.02 -8.87 -36.29
N ASP A 586 -22.41 -7.60 -36.36
CA ASP A 586 -22.08 -6.70 -37.46
C ASP A 586 -21.97 -5.24 -36.97
N TYR A 587 -21.00 -4.50 -37.54
CA TYR A 587 -20.84 -3.08 -37.28
C TYR A 587 -20.62 -2.32 -38.60
N PRO A 588 -21.42 -1.30 -38.90
CA PRO A 588 -22.53 -0.72 -38.12
C PRO A 588 -23.71 -1.70 -37.92
N PRO A 589 -24.65 -1.42 -36.98
CA PRO A 589 -25.72 -2.35 -36.62
C PRO A 589 -26.54 -2.83 -37.81
N HIS A 590 -26.66 -4.14 -37.96
CA HIS A 590 -27.48 -4.72 -39.04
C HIS A 590 -28.97 -4.55 -38.75
N PRO A 591 -29.85 -4.26 -39.76
CA PRO A 591 -31.31 -4.09 -39.56
C PRO A 591 -31.99 -5.28 -38.85
N ARG A 592 -31.50 -6.54 -39.07
CA ARG A 592 -31.98 -7.74 -38.35
C ARG A 592 -31.71 -7.66 -36.86
N THR A 593 -30.51 -7.22 -36.46
CA THR A 593 -30.12 -7.05 -35.04
C THR A 593 -31.06 -6.06 -34.36
N ILE A 594 -31.33 -4.94 -35.00
CA ILE A 594 -32.28 -3.94 -34.51
C ILE A 594 -33.69 -4.55 -34.37
N ALA A 595 -34.16 -5.30 -35.39
CA ALA A 595 -35.49 -5.95 -35.36
C ALA A 595 -35.60 -6.99 -34.21
N HIS A 596 -34.57 -7.83 -34.00
CA HIS A 596 -34.57 -8.78 -32.90
C HIS A 596 -34.55 -8.11 -31.53
N THR A 597 -33.81 -7.01 -31.38
CA THR A 597 -33.76 -6.25 -30.14
C THR A 597 -35.09 -5.57 -29.85
N VAL A 598 -35.71 -4.96 -30.84
CA VAL A 598 -37.06 -4.35 -30.70
C VAL A 598 -38.10 -5.40 -30.29
N LYS A 599 -38.06 -6.60 -30.90
CA LYS A 599 -38.94 -7.70 -30.50
C LYS A 599 -38.71 -8.11 -29.03
N GLY A 600 -37.46 -8.15 -28.56
CA GLY A 600 -37.16 -8.41 -27.16
C GLY A 600 -37.78 -7.36 -26.22
N PHE A 601 -37.74 -6.09 -26.59
CA PHE A 601 -38.45 -5.03 -25.83
C PHE A 601 -39.96 -5.20 -25.85
N ASP A 602 -40.56 -5.59 -26.99
CA ASP A 602 -42.01 -5.90 -27.08
C ASP A 602 -42.37 -7.04 -26.11
N GLU A 603 -41.56 -8.10 -26.01
CA GLU A 603 -41.80 -9.19 -25.07
C GLU A 603 -41.73 -8.73 -23.60
N VAL A 604 -40.78 -7.86 -23.27
CA VAL A 604 -40.66 -7.24 -21.93
C VAL A 604 -41.91 -6.38 -21.64
N ALA A 605 -42.38 -5.58 -22.60
CA ALA A 605 -43.57 -4.76 -22.46
C ALA A 605 -44.84 -5.61 -22.28
N GLN A 606 -44.95 -6.74 -22.99
CA GLN A 606 -46.10 -7.69 -22.84
C GLN A 606 -46.17 -8.29 -21.43
N LEU A 607 -45.04 -8.38 -20.72
CA LEU A 607 -44.99 -8.77 -19.30
C LEU A 607 -45.41 -7.64 -18.35
N GLY A 608 -45.80 -6.47 -18.88
CA GLY A 608 -46.17 -5.29 -18.10
C GLY A 608 -44.98 -4.62 -17.38
N ALA A 609 -43.75 -4.87 -17.84
CA ALA A 609 -42.57 -4.34 -17.20
C ALA A 609 -42.40 -2.84 -17.44
N GLN A 610 -42.03 -2.14 -16.38
CA GLN A 610 -41.56 -0.75 -16.50
C GLN A 610 -40.11 -0.78 -17.02
N VAL A 611 -39.89 -0.14 -18.17
CA VAL A 611 -38.57 -0.09 -18.82
C VAL A 611 -37.98 1.30 -18.64
N THR A 612 -36.78 1.38 -18.08
CA THR A 612 -35.99 2.60 -18.05
C THR A 612 -34.62 2.35 -18.67
N ILE A 613 -34.23 3.19 -19.63
CA ILE A 613 -32.99 3.11 -20.36
C ILE A 613 -32.10 4.28 -19.95
N PHE A 614 -30.94 3.96 -19.35
CA PHE A 614 -29.90 4.93 -19.01
C PHE A 614 -28.86 4.95 -20.14
N ARG A 615 -28.95 6.01 -20.94
CA ARG A 615 -28.05 6.23 -22.05
C ARG A 615 -26.80 6.98 -21.58
N LEU A 616 -25.62 6.37 -21.74
CA LEU A 616 -24.34 6.95 -21.33
C LEU A 616 -23.56 7.61 -22.47
N GLY A 617 -23.99 7.42 -23.71
CA GLY A 617 -23.30 7.95 -24.89
C GLY A 617 -24.02 9.15 -25.51
N SER A 618 -23.27 9.91 -26.31
CA SER A 618 -23.78 11.00 -27.14
C SER A 618 -23.99 10.59 -28.61
N ASP A 619 -23.83 9.28 -28.93
CA ASP A 619 -23.99 8.77 -30.30
C ASP A 619 -25.40 9.05 -30.84
N PRO A 620 -25.54 9.71 -32.03
CA PRO A 620 -26.85 10.05 -32.60
C PRO A 620 -27.65 8.83 -33.06
N GLY A 621 -26.99 7.72 -33.44
CA GLY A 621 -27.62 6.47 -33.83
C GLY A 621 -28.29 5.82 -32.62
N LEU A 622 -27.51 5.66 -31.53
CA LEU A 622 -27.99 5.18 -30.24
C LEU A 622 -29.17 6.02 -29.74
N ALA A 623 -29.08 7.37 -29.81
CA ALA A 623 -30.15 8.25 -29.36
C ALA A 623 -31.46 7.98 -30.11
N ARG A 624 -31.41 7.89 -31.45
CA ARG A 624 -32.59 7.59 -32.29
C ARG A 624 -33.18 6.21 -31.99
N PHE A 625 -32.30 5.19 -31.84
CA PHE A 625 -32.75 3.84 -31.51
C PHE A 625 -33.44 3.79 -30.14
N ILE A 626 -32.82 4.34 -29.11
CA ILE A 626 -33.39 4.36 -27.74
C ILE A 626 -34.71 5.14 -27.71
N ASP A 627 -34.80 6.31 -28.37
CA ASP A 627 -36.04 7.10 -28.42
C ASP A 627 -37.17 6.36 -29.13
N GLN A 628 -36.89 5.60 -30.20
CA GLN A 628 -37.88 4.77 -30.88
C GLN A 628 -38.39 3.64 -29.99
N VAL A 629 -37.46 2.93 -29.33
CA VAL A 629 -37.80 1.83 -28.42
C VAL A 629 -38.61 2.34 -27.23
N ALA A 630 -38.13 3.42 -26.58
CA ALA A 630 -38.82 3.99 -25.42
C ALA A 630 -40.26 4.40 -25.74
N ARG A 631 -40.51 5.05 -26.89
CA ARG A 631 -41.88 5.38 -27.33
C ARG A 631 -42.75 4.14 -27.57
N ARG A 632 -42.15 3.06 -28.10
CA ARG A 632 -42.88 1.83 -28.43
C ARG A 632 -43.30 1.05 -27.17
N VAL A 633 -42.48 1.03 -26.14
CA VAL A 633 -42.73 0.28 -24.89
C VAL A 633 -43.19 1.19 -23.74
N GLU A 634 -43.56 2.43 -24.03
CA GLU A 634 -43.91 3.45 -23.04
C GLU A 634 -42.83 3.59 -21.93
N GLY A 635 -41.60 3.32 -22.32
CA GLY A 635 -40.44 3.34 -21.45
C GLY A 635 -39.91 4.74 -21.21
N ARG A 636 -38.97 4.85 -20.29
CA ARG A 636 -38.33 6.10 -19.90
C ARG A 636 -36.88 6.13 -20.37
N VAL A 637 -36.42 7.27 -20.86
CA VAL A 637 -35.02 7.52 -21.17
C VAL A 637 -34.45 8.50 -20.16
N VAL A 638 -33.27 8.17 -19.61
CA VAL A 638 -32.51 9.02 -18.72
C VAL A 638 -31.11 9.15 -19.29
N VAL A 639 -30.59 10.36 -19.35
CA VAL A 639 -29.21 10.64 -19.77
C VAL A 639 -28.48 11.25 -18.56
N PRO A 640 -27.92 10.41 -17.69
CA PRO A 640 -27.22 10.91 -16.52
C PRO A 640 -25.78 11.30 -16.87
N ASP A 641 -25.21 12.22 -16.10
CA ASP A 641 -23.75 12.35 -16.02
C ASP A 641 -23.16 11.09 -15.37
N LEU A 642 -21.92 10.75 -15.68
CA LEU A 642 -21.28 9.53 -15.16
C LEU A 642 -21.29 9.47 -13.63
N ASP A 643 -21.02 10.60 -12.96
CA ASP A 643 -21.07 10.70 -11.50
C ASP A 643 -22.49 10.56 -10.94
N GLY A 644 -23.51 10.97 -11.71
CA GLY A 644 -24.92 10.90 -11.34
C GLY A 644 -25.62 9.58 -11.69
N LEU A 645 -24.94 8.63 -12.35
CA LEU A 645 -25.55 7.37 -12.82
C LEU A 645 -26.16 6.57 -11.66
N GLY A 646 -25.44 6.40 -10.57
CA GLY A 646 -25.91 5.68 -9.39
C GLY A 646 -27.19 6.29 -8.82
N ALA A 647 -27.23 7.61 -8.66
CA ALA A 647 -28.42 8.33 -8.19
C ALA A 647 -29.60 8.22 -9.16
N ALA A 648 -29.36 8.23 -10.47
CA ALA A 648 -30.39 8.08 -11.48
C ALA A 648 -31.01 6.68 -11.43
N VAL A 649 -30.19 5.61 -11.42
CA VAL A 649 -30.65 4.21 -11.41
C VAL A 649 -31.35 3.85 -10.10
N VAL A 650 -30.75 4.14 -8.95
CA VAL A 650 -31.34 3.88 -7.64
C VAL A 650 -32.60 4.73 -7.43
N GLY A 651 -32.57 5.99 -7.83
CA GLY A 651 -33.72 6.87 -7.75
C GLY A 651 -34.87 6.41 -8.65
N ASP A 652 -34.60 5.83 -9.81
CA ASP A 652 -35.64 5.29 -10.71
C ASP A 652 -36.21 3.98 -10.17
N TYR A 653 -35.37 3.08 -9.63
CA TYR A 653 -35.85 1.90 -8.91
C TYR A 653 -36.80 2.27 -7.75
N LEU A 654 -36.41 3.23 -6.91
CA LEU A 654 -37.28 3.69 -5.80
C LEU A 654 -38.59 4.32 -6.28
N ARG A 655 -38.60 5.02 -7.43
CA ARG A 655 -39.80 5.57 -8.05
C ARG A 655 -40.68 4.49 -8.66
N SER A 656 -40.12 3.48 -9.31
CA SER A 656 -40.88 2.37 -9.90
C SER A 656 -41.70 1.62 -8.85
N ARG A 657 -41.16 1.50 -7.60
CA ARG A 657 -41.88 0.90 -6.47
C ARG A 657 -43.07 1.76 -5.94
N ARG A 658 -43.04 3.08 -6.20
CA ARG A 658 -44.08 4.02 -5.69
C ARG A 658 -45.27 4.19 -6.64
N ARG A 659 -45.17 3.73 -7.90
CA ARG A 659 -46.17 3.92 -8.93
C ARG A 659 -47.19 2.77 -8.96
N ARG A 660 -48.00 2.64 -7.92
CA ARG A 660 -49.33 2.02 -7.95
C ARG A 660 -50.30 2.73 -7.03
#